data_4a7e1a138d889ea28439bf741ea6e4f2
#
_entry.id   4a7e1a138d889ea28439bf741ea6e4f2
#
_cell.length_a   1.000
_cell.length_b   1.000
_cell.length_c   1.000
_cell.angle_alpha   90.00
_cell.angle_beta   90.00
_cell.angle_gamma   90.00
#
_symmetry.space_group_name_H-M   'P 1'
#
loop_
_entity.id
_entity.type
_entity.pdbx_description
1 polymer ?
#
loop_
_entity_poly.entity_id
_entity_poly.type
_entity_poly.pdbx_seq_one_letter_code
_entity_poly.pdbx_strand_id
1 'polypeptide(L)'
;MKVKVLTLLGLAVSLVEGAATRAIDLSDEVQRNVQPKFVQPSFACNVEDGEWADGRWCYRFRITQSWNGSLPQWPSVNLKPSVTDWTPYDRFVVDVFNDSTGGDVLCGFISQPDGRLQNGLNPKSLPLNDYGYSRWVIDLRKWPKETDPKRIGRVHFFFTTPSSADVHLAGFHLLKPGEPLPPVSAKFMEEKVRPAEVRAENLRKERRRQTLERFIGRCRAAGQTGEHAWIGQATSMQKVRPRDDFDVAAASRFSLKLARGEYESLQVLVMPNGHDLANVTVEAKVEGIDPRAIRTSLVGYVKTINPPPYKGAVNVATNLPGGYYRKTQSLPTGWWPDPILDWVGTTDVKGDDLQGFWVRMKCPDDQRAGRYSGTIVVKGEGWQKTFPLSVRIYDFAVPKKSPLPLAITFSPGPHTQFATDEDLALAKKLHADPLSPINAWRKHEMEWGDFLADHYLTMDSLYHGGLKGIHWDVLMRLKKQERLGLFNLGYWTYPADMEPKTLEEWRANVHARFDAPYAKAKELGILDHAYLYGCDEISPKFFPNIAYALDELKKYYPGVPLFTTAYDHDFGTGESKLTKMDWFTPTTVKYAENFAKVAPSRAAGHQVWWYIACGPHAPYANMFVEYTGIEARQLMGAQTVKWRPEGFLYYQISIWNSLRPISGSNPFTDWEPRSWTRYHGDGSWFCCGPDGRPCATIRMENFRDGLEDLAYAQEYERRTGRACEVPVEVCRDINQFSDDPQVYYAWRDGVAEAIEKAAATSCRH
;
A
#
# COMPACT_ATOMS: atom_id res chain seq x y z
N MET A 1 5.32 -44.21 -0.93
CA MET A 1 5.13 -43.92 0.50
C MET A 1 4.05 -42.84 0.57
N LYS A 2 2.83 -43.19 1.01
CA LYS A 2 1.66 -42.30 0.94
C LYS A 2 1.76 -41.25 2.03
N VAL A 3 1.84 -39.98 1.65
CA VAL A 3 1.69 -38.86 2.57
C VAL A 3 0.20 -38.51 2.65
N LYS A 4 -0.36 -38.70 3.82
CA LYS A 4 -1.75 -38.37 4.14
C LYS A 4 -1.86 -36.85 4.28
N VAL A 5 -2.75 -36.27 3.49
CA VAL A 5 -3.30 -34.94 3.72
C VAL A 5 -4.21 -35.05 4.94
N LEU A 6 -3.84 -34.38 6.04
CA LEU A 6 -4.71 -34.24 7.20
C LEU A 6 -5.65 -33.05 6.97
N THR A 7 -6.86 -33.36 6.57
CA THR A 7 -7.99 -32.45 6.65
C THR A 7 -8.49 -32.50 8.10
N LEU A 8 -8.19 -31.46 8.89
CA LEU A 8 -8.76 -31.28 10.22
C LEU A 8 -10.16 -30.64 10.09
N LEU A 9 -11.15 -31.49 9.90
CA LEU A 9 -12.54 -31.22 10.23
C LEU A 9 -12.99 -32.33 11.19
N GLY A 10 -12.61 -32.16 12.47
CA GLY A 10 -13.06 -32.96 13.57
C GLY A 10 -14.11 -32.22 14.37
N LEU A 11 -15.37 -32.22 13.95
CA LEU A 11 -16.49 -31.92 14.84
C LEU A 11 -16.64 -33.08 15.84
N ALA A 12 -16.07 -32.88 17.03
CA ALA A 12 -16.51 -33.68 18.18
C ALA A 12 -17.86 -33.11 18.63
N VAL A 13 -18.94 -33.80 18.25
CA VAL A 13 -20.25 -33.60 18.87
C VAL A 13 -20.17 -34.30 20.23
N SER A 14 -19.81 -33.52 21.26
CA SER A 14 -20.11 -33.91 22.63
C SER A 14 -21.49 -33.36 22.98
N LEU A 15 -22.48 -34.21 23.05
CA LEU A 15 -23.74 -33.96 23.74
C LEU A 15 -23.42 -33.66 25.23
N VAL A 16 -23.36 -32.37 25.54
CA VAL A 16 -23.54 -31.89 26.92
C VAL A 16 -24.91 -31.24 26.96
N GLU A 17 -25.90 -31.96 27.40
CA GLU A 17 -27.14 -31.38 27.85
C GLU A 17 -26.89 -30.42 28.99
N GLY A 18 -27.43 -29.22 28.87
CA GLY A 18 -27.74 -28.36 30.02
C GLY A 18 -26.77 -27.29 30.43
N ALA A 19 -26.42 -26.35 29.53
CA ALA A 19 -26.21 -24.98 29.95
C ALA A 19 -26.88 -24.09 28.91
N ALA A 20 -28.05 -23.54 29.23
CA ALA A 20 -28.69 -22.51 28.43
C ALA A 20 -27.67 -21.41 28.14
N THR A 21 -27.41 -21.13 26.87
CA THR A 21 -26.59 -19.99 26.43
C THR A 21 -27.17 -18.74 27.08
N ARG A 22 -26.39 -18.06 27.91
CA ARG A 22 -26.78 -16.81 28.60
C ARG A 22 -26.64 -15.58 27.70
N ALA A 23 -26.33 -15.78 26.43
CA ALA A 23 -26.28 -14.69 25.44
C ALA A 23 -27.66 -14.03 25.33
N ILE A 24 -27.69 -12.70 25.46
CA ILE A 24 -28.92 -11.94 25.22
C ILE A 24 -29.06 -11.77 23.71
N ASP A 25 -30.14 -12.32 23.16
CA ASP A 25 -30.51 -12.14 21.76
C ASP A 25 -31.36 -10.87 21.61
N LEU A 26 -30.86 -9.92 20.81
CA LEU A 26 -31.50 -8.63 20.53
C LEU A 26 -32.12 -8.59 19.13
N SER A 27 -32.24 -9.72 18.44
CA SER A 27 -32.68 -9.77 17.04
C SER A 27 -34.08 -9.21 16.84
N ASP A 28 -35.00 -9.39 17.78
CA ASP A 28 -36.37 -8.87 17.72
C ASP A 28 -36.48 -7.34 17.99
N GLU A 29 -35.39 -6.72 18.46
CA GLU A 29 -35.35 -5.32 18.84
C GLU A 29 -34.85 -4.40 17.71
N VAL A 30 -34.54 -4.96 16.56
CA VAL A 30 -34.03 -4.21 15.42
C VAL A 30 -35.15 -3.49 14.71
N GLN A 31 -34.99 -2.19 14.52
CA GLN A 31 -35.95 -1.33 13.83
C GLN A 31 -35.39 -0.91 12.46
N ARG A 32 -36.26 -0.95 11.45
CA ARG A 32 -35.92 -0.42 10.14
C ARG A 32 -36.00 1.09 10.16
N ASN A 33 -34.96 1.74 9.67
CA ASN A 33 -35.01 3.16 9.34
C ASN A 33 -34.90 3.32 7.82
N VAL A 34 -35.90 2.80 7.11
CA VAL A 34 -36.05 3.01 5.67
C VAL A 34 -37.01 4.18 5.50
N GLN A 35 -36.46 5.34 5.21
CA GLN A 35 -37.32 6.44 4.77
C GLN A 35 -37.74 6.18 3.32
N PRO A 36 -39.08 6.20 2.98
CA PRO A 36 -39.58 5.96 1.63
C PRO A 36 -39.07 6.96 0.57
N LYS A 37 -38.39 8.02 0.99
CA LYS A 37 -37.85 9.09 0.14
C LYS A 37 -36.56 8.77 -0.61
N PHE A 38 -35.99 7.57 -0.45
CA PHE A 38 -34.69 7.18 -1.06
C PHE A 38 -34.80 6.48 -2.41
N VAL A 39 -35.94 6.48 -3.05
CA VAL A 39 -36.06 5.98 -4.42
C VAL A 39 -35.72 7.13 -5.38
N GLN A 40 -34.46 7.25 -5.76
CA GLN A 40 -34.12 8.00 -6.98
C GLN A 40 -34.06 7.03 -8.17
N PRO A 41 -34.33 7.50 -9.42
CA PRO A 41 -34.31 6.63 -10.60
C PRO A 41 -32.97 5.89 -10.83
N SER A 42 -31.88 6.34 -10.20
CA SER A 42 -30.53 5.80 -10.32
C SER A 42 -30.05 4.98 -9.11
N PHE A 43 -30.82 4.88 -8.04
CA PHE A 43 -30.41 4.18 -6.81
C PHE A 43 -31.63 3.67 -6.05
N ALA A 44 -31.69 2.38 -5.83
CA ALA A 44 -32.67 1.75 -4.94
C ALA A 44 -31.96 0.93 -3.88
N CYS A 45 -32.16 1.29 -2.62
CA CYS A 45 -31.79 0.48 -1.48
C CYS A 45 -33.05 0.11 -0.72
N ASN A 46 -33.36 -1.18 -0.69
CA ASN A 46 -34.42 -1.73 0.13
C ASN A 46 -33.84 -2.46 1.32
N VAL A 47 -34.38 -2.21 2.49
CA VAL A 47 -34.19 -3.09 3.65
C VAL A 47 -35.46 -3.90 3.78
N GLU A 48 -35.30 -5.20 3.56
CA GLU A 48 -36.41 -6.15 3.61
C GLU A 48 -36.26 -7.04 4.84
N ASP A 49 -37.38 -7.54 5.36
CA ASP A 49 -37.35 -8.68 6.26
C ASP A 49 -37.02 -9.92 5.45
N GLY A 50 -36.22 -10.77 5.99
CA GLY A 50 -35.88 -12.05 5.43
C GLY A 50 -35.98 -13.12 6.49
N GLU A 51 -36.07 -14.35 6.03
CA GLU A 51 -35.98 -15.51 6.89
C GLU A 51 -34.61 -16.15 6.71
N TRP A 52 -33.92 -16.33 7.81
CA TRP A 52 -32.74 -17.19 7.87
C TRP A 52 -33.21 -18.64 7.68
N ALA A 53 -32.40 -19.50 7.08
CA ALA A 53 -32.83 -20.88 6.74
C ALA A 53 -33.34 -21.75 7.92
N ASP A 54 -33.15 -21.31 9.14
CA ASP A 54 -33.62 -21.97 10.37
C ASP A 54 -34.84 -21.28 11.02
N GLY A 55 -35.53 -20.40 10.28
CA GLY A 55 -36.70 -19.67 10.76
C GLY A 55 -36.40 -18.42 11.56
N ARG A 56 -35.14 -18.04 11.76
CA ARG A 56 -34.78 -16.79 12.41
C ARG A 56 -34.92 -15.60 11.45
N TRP A 57 -35.32 -14.47 12.00
CA TRP A 57 -35.38 -13.22 11.25
C TRP A 57 -34.02 -12.71 10.84
N CYS A 58 -33.91 -12.19 9.63
CA CYS A 58 -32.78 -11.41 9.15
C CYS A 58 -33.22 -10.10 8.50
N TYR A 59 -32.31 -9.16 8.47
CA TYR A 59 -32.48 -7.88 7.75
C TYR A 59 -31.65 -7.96 6.48
N ARG A 60 -32.31 -7.77 5.32
CA ARG A 60 -31.68 -7.87 4.02
C ARG A 60 -31.54 -6.50 3.41
N PHE A 61 -30.30 -6.03 3.22
CA PHE A 61 -29.99 -4.87 2.39
C PHE A 61 -29.89 -5.31 0.94
N ARG A 62 -30.84 -4.88 0.12
CA ARG A 62 -30.77 -5.07 -1.32
C ARG A 62 -30.48 -3.73 -1.99
N ILE A 63 -29.28 -3.57 -2.53
CA ILE A 63 -28.80 -2.39 -3.22
C ILE A 63 -28.67 -2.75 -4.70
N THR A 64 -29.49 -2.13 -5.58
CA THR A 64 -29.56 -2.51 -6.99
C THR A 64 -28.69 -1.66 -7.92
N GLN A 65 -28.20 -0.52 -7.44
CA GLN A 65 -27.33 0.36 -8.22
C GLN A 65 -26.27 1.02 -7.34
N SER A 66 -25.13 1.37 -7.96
CA SER A 66 -24.06 2.07 -7.26
C SER A 66 -24.42 3.51 -6.94
N TRP A 67 -24.04 3.97 -5.76
CA TRP A 67 -24.25 5.35 -5.34
C TRP A 67 -23.30 6.31 -6.08
N ASN A 68 -23.81 7.47 -6.48
CA ASN A 68 -23.07 8.49 -7.24
C ASN A 68 -22.56 9.68 -6.41
N GLY A 69 -22.56 9.57 -5.10
CA GLY A 69 -21.99 10.60 -4.21
C GLY A 69 -22.93 11.70 -3.73
N SER A 70 -24.20 11.74 -4.16
CA SER A 70 -25.09 12.89 -3.94
C SER A 70 -26.18 12.71 -2.87
N LEU A 71 -26.13 11.67 -2.03
CA LEU A 71 -27.17 11.41 -1.01
C LEU A 71 -26.77 11.94 0.37
N PRO A 72 -27.64 12.70 1.05
CA PRO A 72 -27.36 13.24 2.37
C PRO A 72 -27.54 12.25 3.54
N GLN A 73 -28.03 11.02 3.30
CA GLN A 73 -28.25 10.01 4.35
C GLN A 73 -27.96 8.62 3.81
N TRP A 74 -27.36 7.78 4.66
CA TRP A 74 -26.99 6.39 4.35
C TRP A 74 -28.12 5.43 4.74
N PRO A 75 -28.47 4.43 3.90
CA PRO A 75 -29.42 3.40 4.29
C PRO A 75 -28.89 2.64 5.51
N SER A 76 -29.71 2.48 6.53
CA SER A 76 -29.28 1.91 7.79
C SER A 76 -30.31 0.97 8.42
N VAL A 77 -29.83 -0.02 9.15
CA VAL A 77 -30.59 -0.81 10.12
C VAL A 77 -30.20 -0.34 11.51
N ASN A 78 -31.17 -0.14 12.38
CA ASN A 78 -30.94 0.36 13.71
C ASN A 78 -31.45 -0.65 14.75
N LEU A 79 -30.56 -1.08 15.63
CA LEU A 79 -30.90 -1.82 16.84
C LEU A 79 -31.15 -0.80 17.95
N LYS A 80 -32.33 -0.84 18.57
CA LYS A 80 -32.65 -0.08 19.78
C LYS A 80 -32.74 -1.07 20.93
N PRO A 81 -31.64 -1.31 21.68
CA PRO A 81 -31.60 -2.35 22.68
C PRO A 81 -32.46 -2.02 23.88
N SER A 82 -33.22 -2.99 24.38
CA SER A 82 -33.92 -2.90 25.68
C SER A 82 -32.93 -2.90 26.84
N VAL A 83 -31.82 -3.60 26.67
CA VAL A 83 -30.68 -3.58 27.59
C VAL A 83 -29.78 -2.40 27.23
N THR A 84 -29.89 -1.29 27.95
CA THR A 84 -29.11 -0.06 27.67
C THR A 84 -27.77 -0.02 28.39
N ASP A 85 -27.58 -0.76 29.48
CA ASP A 85 -26.31 -0.91 30.18
C ASP A 85 -25.52 -2.10 29.63
N TRP A 86 -24.47 -1.79 28.86
CA TRP A 86 -23.60 -2.78 28.25
C TRP A 86 -22.30 -3.05 29.03
N THR A 87 -22.11 -2.44 30.20
CA THR A 87 -20.91 -2.65 31.03
C THR A 87 -20.69 -4.11 31.47
N PRO A 88 -21.72 -4.96 31.66
CA PRO A 88 -21.52 -6.37 32.02
C PRO A 88 -21.04 -7.25 30.87
N TYR A 89 -21.04 -6.75 29.62
CA TYR A 89 -20.74 -7.53 28.42
C TYR A 89 -19.37 -7.16 27.86
N ASP A 90 -18.67 -8.12 27.30
CA ASP A 90 -17.37 -7.93 26.65
C ASP A 90 -17.42 -8.02 25.12
N ARG A 91 -18.51 -8.61 24.58
CA ARG A 91 -18.68 -8.76 23.12
C ARG A 91 -20.11 -8.50 22.68
N PHE A 92 -20.22 -7.85 21.51
CA PHE A 92 -21.45 -7.79 20.75
C PHE A 92 -21.22 -8.48 19.39
N VAL A 93 -22.11 -9.41 19.03
CA VAL A 93 -21.91 -10.27 17.85
C VAL A 93 -23.04 -10.05 16.86
N VAL A 94 -22.70 -9.96 15.58
CA VAL A 94 -23.64 -9.86 14.47
C VAL A 94 -23.22 -10.86 13.39
N ASP A 95 -24.15 -11.67 12.92
CA ASP A 95 -23.94 -12.55 11.78
C ASP A 95 -24.28 -11.82 10.49
N VAL A 96 -23.38 -11.87 9.51
CA VAL A 96 -23.49 -11.15 8.24
C VAL A 96 -23.26 -12.11 7.09
N PHE A 97 -24.18 -12.13 6.13
CA PHE A 97 -24.06 -12.91 4.91
C PHE A 97 -24.22 -12.00 3.69
N ASN A 98 -23.21 -11.94 2.85
CA ASN A 98 -23.23 -11.21 1.59
C ASN A 98 -23.52 -12.21 0.44
N ASP A 99 -24.69 -12.13 -0.16
CA ASP A 99 -25.10 -12.96 -1.30
C ASP A 99 -24.86 -12.23 -2.64
N SER A 100 -23.73 -11.49 -2.73
CA SER A 100 -23.40 -10.70 -3.90
C SER A 100 -21.89 -10.55 -4.11
N THR A 101 -21.49 -9.96 -5.24
CA THR A 101 -20.09 -9.55 -5.53
C THR A 101 -19.80 -8.10 -5.12
N GLY A 102 -20.74 -7.41 -4.51
CA GLY A 102 -20.58 -6.04 -4.06
C GLY A 102 -19.94 -5.99 -2.69
N GLY A 103 -18.65 -6.22 -2.60
CA GLY A 103 -17.90 -6.24 -1.35
C GLY A 103 -17.68 -4.85 -0.75
N ASP A 104 -18.72 -4.19 -0.30
CA ASP A 104 -18.60 -2.97 0.50
C ASP A 104 -18.34 -3.28 1.97
N VAL A 105 -17.93 -2.26 2.68
CA VAL A 105 -17.67 -2.32 4.11
C VAL A 105 -18.94 -1.98 4.85
N LEU A 106 -19.46 -2.90 5.66
CA LEU A 106 -20.54 -2.64 6.60
C LEU A 106 -19.96 -1.87 7.79
N CYS A 107 -20.50 -0.69 8.07
CA CYS A 107 -20.12 0.16 9.18
C CYS A 107 -21.11 0.03 10.34
N GLY A 108 -20.61 0.15 11.58
CA GLY A 108 -21.46 0.15 12.76
C GLY A 108 -21.08 1.28 13.73
N PHE A 109 -22.07 2.08 14.14
CA PHE A 109 -21.90 3.15 15.11
C PHE A 109 -22.92 3.02 16.24
N ILE A 110 -22.55 3.55 17.40
CA ILE A 110 -23.44 3.66 18.55
C ILE A 110 -23.90 5.10 18.70
N SER A 111 -25.17 5.32 19.05
CA SER A 111 -25.65 6.59 19.54
C SER A 111 -26.11 6.48 21.01
N GLN A 112 -25.95 7.58 21.72
CA GLN A 112 -26.50 7.78 23.06
C GLN A 112 -28.02 8.09 22.97
N PRO A 113 -28.79 8.00 24.08
CA PRO A 113 -30.21 8.32 24.06
C PRO A 113 -30.56 9.75 23.61
N ASP A 114 -29.61 10.69 23.73
CA ASP A 114 -29.74 12.07 23.26
C ASP A 114 -29.56 12.20 21.72
N GLY A 115 -29.33 11.10 21.01
CA GLY A 115 -29.18 11.03 19.57
C GLY A 115 -27.80 11.39 19.04
N ARG A 116 -26.82 11.73 19.88
CA ARG A 116 -25.44 11.95 19.39
C ARG A 116 -24.87 10.67 18.86
N LEU A 117 -24.44 10.71 17.60
CA LEU A 117 -23.74 9.61 16.96
C LEU A 117 -22.31 9.54 17.47
N GLN A 118 -21.92 8.39 18.00
CA GLN A 118 -20.57 8.18 18.50
C GLN A 118 -19.91 6.99 17.80
N ASN A 119 -18.63 7.15 17.49
CA ASN A 119 -17.79 6.10 16.91
C ASN A 119 -17.39 5.07 17.96
N GLY A 120 -18.33 4.25 18.41
CA GLY A 120 -18.12 3.38 19.58
C GLY A 120 -17.81 1.92 19.29
N LEU A 121 -18.03 1.40 18.09
CA LEU A 121 -17.77 0.00 17.80
C LEU A 121 -16.28 -0.26 17.54
N ASN A 122 -15.78 -1.42 17.97
CA ASN A 122 -14.41 -1.85 17.75
C ASN A 122 -14.40 -3.35 17.29
N PRO A 123 -14.08 -3.66 16.04
CA PRO A 123 -13.79 -2.73 14.93
C PRO A 123 -15.03 -1.93 14.47
N LYS A 124 -14.82 -0.74 13.94
CA LYS A 124 -15.88 0.16 13.44
C LYS A 124 -16.60 -0.34 12.19
N SER A 125 -16.00 -1.28 11.50
CA SER A 125 -16.48 -1.78 10.21
C SER A 125 -16.10 -3.23 9.98
N LEU A 126 -16.91 -3.90 9.18
CA LEU A 126 -16.69 -5.26 8.71
C LEU A 126 -16.59 -5.24 7.17
N PRO A 127 -15.43 -5.54 6.58
CA PRO A 127 -15.32 -5.82 5.14
C PRO A 127 -16.08 -7.11 4.81
N LEU A 128 -16.83 -7.09 3.71
CA LEU A 128 -17.64 -8.22 3.29
C LEU A 128 -16.92 -9.03 2.23
N ASN A 129 -16.93 -10.34 2.39
CA ASN A 129 -16.50 -11.28 1.35
C ASN A 129 -17.59 -11.45 0.31
N ASP A 130 -17.22 -11.53 -0.96
CA ASP A 130 -18.14 -11.89 -2.04
C ASP A 130 -18.75 -13.26 -1.78
N TYR A 131 -20.08 -13.34 -1.84
CA TYR A 131 -20.85 -14.57 -1.57
C TYR A 131 -20.43 -15.29 -0.28
N GLY A 132 -20.09 -14.52 0.76
CA GLY A 132 -19.46 -15.03 1.97
C GLY A 132 -20.24 -14.73 3.24
N TYR A 133 -20.09 -15.63 4.21
CA TYR A 133 -20.53 -15.44 5.58
C TYR A 133 -19.39 -14.86 6.42
N SER A 134 -19.74 -13.92 7.29
CA SER A 134 -18.82 -13.33 8.27
C SER A 134 -19.54 -13.16 9.60
N ARG A 135 -18.82 -13.40 10.69
CA ARG A 135 -19.30 -13.08 12.03
C ARG A 135 -18.56 -11.85 12.55
N TRP A 136 -19.28 -10.76 12.76
CA TRP A 136 -18.71 -9.55 13.32
C TRP A 136 -18.72 -9.62 14.84
N VAL A 137 -17.56 -9.82 15.43
CA VAL A 137 -17.37 -9.79 16.87
C VAL A 137 -16.80 -8.43 17.26
N ILE A 138 -17.58 -7.67 17.99
CA ILE A 138 -17.28 -6.30 18.42
C ILE A 138 -16.81 -6.35 19.88
N ASP A 139 -15.60 -5.86 20.14
CA ASP A 139 -15.01 -5.78 21.48
C ASP A 139 -15.58 -4.62 22.27
N LEU A 140 -16.35 -4.91 23.29
CA LEU A 140 -16.99 -3.93 24.17
C LEU A 140 -16.12 -3.51 25.37
N ARG A 141 -14.90 -4.01 25.49
CA ARG A 141 -13.95 -3.59 26.55
C ARG A 141 -13.26 -2.28 26.22
N LYS A 142 -13.30 -1.88 24.95
CA LYS A 142 -12.63 -0.66 24.44
C LYS A 142 -13.65 0.34 23.94
N TRP A 143 -14.10 1.19 24.84
CA TRP A 143 -15.02 2.28 24.51
C TRP A 143 -14.25 3.57 24.21
N PRO A 144 -14.70 4.39 23.26
CA PRO A 144 -14.23 5.77 23.13
C PRO A 144 -14.51 6.57 24.40
N LYS A 145 -13.63 7.51 24.73
CA LYS A 145 -13.76 8.33 25.97
C LYS A 145 -15.10 9.05 26.12
N GLU A 146 -15.79 9.30 25.01
CA GLU A 146 -17.04 10.05 24.94
C GLU A 146 -18.28 9.15 25.01
N THR A 147 -18.12 7.83 25.00
CA THR A 147 -19.23 6.87 25.03
C THR A 147 -19.49 6.40 26.44
N ASP A 148 -20.72 6.60 26.93
CA ASP A 148 -21.17 6.03 28.21
C ASP A 148 -21.78 4.63 27.94
N PRO A 149 -21.08 3.54 28.29
CA PRO A 149 -21.55 2.18 28.04
C PRO A 149 -22.77 1.80 28.89
N LYS A 150 -23.14 2.59 29.92
CA LYS A 150 -24.35 2.40 30.73
C LYS A 150 -25.61 2.90 30.03
N ARG A 151 -25.47 3.65 28.95
CA ARG A 151 -26.59 4.35 28.30
C ARG A 151 -26.59 4.22 26.80
N ILE A 152 -26.53 2.99 26.29
CA ILE A 152 -26.59 2.73 24.85
C ILE A 152 -28.00 3.03 24.34
N GLY A 153 -28.11 3.97 23.41
CA GLY A 153 -29.38 4.38 22.83
C GLY A 153 -29.73 3.58 21.57
N ARG A 154 -28.81 3.49 20.63
CA ARG A 154 -28.95 2.73 19.38
C ARG A 154 -27.63 2.23 18.84
N VAL A 155 -27.67 1.13 18.10
CA VAL A 155 -26.59 0.68 17.21
C VAL A 155 -27.06 0.84 15.78
N HIS A 156 -26.26 1.50 14.96
CA HIS A 156 -26.54 1.76 13.54
C HIS A 156 -25.64 0.95 12.66
N PHE A 157 -26.20 0.20 11.71
CA PHE A 157 -25.48 -0.52 10.67
C PHE A 157 -25.81 0.08 9.31
N PHE A 158 -24.79 0.43 8.53
CA PHE A 158 -24.98 1.10 7.25
C PHE A 158 -23.75 0.93 6.33
N PHE A 159 -23.96 1.28 5.05
CA PHE A 159 -22.92 1.35 4.04
C PHE A 159 -22.60 2.81 3.71
N THR A 160 -21.32 3.19 3.71
CA THR A 160 -20.88 4.55 3.39
C THR A 160 -20.85 4.84 1.90
N THR A 161 -20.55 3.83 1.09
CA THR A 161 -20.48 3.90 -0.38
C THR A 161 -21.10 2.64 -0.96
N PRO A 162 -22.43 2.48 -0.92
CA PRO A 162 -23.03 1.23 -1.35
C PRO A 162 -22.83 1.00 -2.85
N SER A 163 -22.27 -0.16 -3.17
CA SER A 163 -22.34 -0.76 -4.50
C SER A 163 -23.55 -1.70 -4.57
N SER A 164 -23.88 -2.21 -5.76
CA SER A 164 -24.92 -3.26 -5.86
C SER A 164 -24.57 -4.40 -4.92
N ALA A 165 -25.38 -4.64 -3.91
CA ALA A 165 -25.13 -5.62 -2.87
C ALA A 165 -26.43 -6.28 -2.39
N ASP A 166 -26.31 -7.49 -1.90
CA ASP A 166 -27.39 -8.24 -1.26
C ASP A 166 -26.83 -8.81 0.06
N VAL A 167 -27.04 -8.09 1.15
CA VAL A 167 -26.43 -8.38 2.45
C VAL A 167 -27.48 -8.64 3.51
N HIS A 168 -27.32 -9.73 4.22
CA HIS A 168 -28.20 -10.19 5.28
C HIS A 168 -27.53 -10.02 6.63
N LEU A 169 -28.24 -9.46 7.62
CA LEU A 169 -27.81 -9.32 9.02
C LEU A 169 -28.73 -10.08 9.93
N ALA A 170 -28.17 -10.87 10.84
CA ALA A 170 -28.92 -11.62 11.83
C ALA A 170 -28.10 -11.85 13.11
N GLY A 171 -28.71 -12.51 14.11
CA GLY A 171 -28.03 -13.00 15.29
C GLY A 171 -27.33 -11.91 16.12
N PHE A 172 -28.07 -10.88 16.51
CA PHE A 172 -27.56 -9.77 17.31
C PHE A 172 -27.46 -10.18 18.78
N HIS A 173 -26.25 -10.54 19.25
CA HIS A 173 -26.07 -11.10 20.60
C HIS A 173 -25.10 -10.28 21.45
N LEU A 174 -25.48 -10.03 22.71
CA LEU A 174 -24.58 -9.54 23.76
C LEU A 174 -24.07 -10.71 24.59
N LEU A 175 -22.74 -10.79 24.78
CA LEU A 175 -22.09 -11.85 25.54
C LEU A 175 -21.29 -11.29 26.71
N LYS A 176 -21.37 -11.98 27.85
CA LYS A 176 -20.52 -11.73 29.01
C LYS A 176 -19.15 -12.37 28.85
N PRO A 177 -18.17 -11.94 29.66
CA PRO A 177 -16.86 -12.59 29.67
C PRO A 177 -16.95 -14.10 29.89
N GLY A 178 -16.28 -14.87 29.03
CA GLY A 178 -16.26 -16.33 29.08
C GLY A 178 -17.46 -17.02 28.46
N GLU A 179 -18.53 -16.32 28.05
CA GLU A 179 -19.63 -16.95 27.32
C GLU A 179 -19.22 -17.39 25.92
N PRO A 180 -19.59 -18.60 25.46
CA PRO A 180 -19.26 -19.06 24.12
C PRO A 180 -20.03 -18.27 23.07
N LEU A 181 -19.46 -18.17 21.86
CA LEU A 181 -20.18 -17.61 20.71
C LEU A 181 -21.41 -18.48 20.40
N PRO A 182 -22.57 -17.88 20.09
CA PRO A 182 -23.75 -18.63 19.66
C PRO A 182 -23.42 -19.49 18.44
N PRO A 183 -23.94 -20.74 18.36
CA PRO A 183 -23.70 -21.59 17.20
C PRO A 183 -24.31 -20.96 15.94
N VAL A 184 -23.62 -21.09 14.81
CA VAL A 184 -24.20 -20.77 13.49
C VAL A 184 -25.07 -21.94 13.07
N SER A 185 -26.26 -21.65 12.53
CA SER A 185 -27.15 -22.68 12.04
C SER A 185 -26.49 -23.52 10.94
N ALA A 186 -26.39 -24.83 11.15
CA ALA A 186 -25.89 -25.78 10.14
C ALA A 186 -26.76 -25.74 8.88
N LYS A 187 -28.07 -25.62 9.03
CA LYS A 187 -29.03 -25.51 7.93
C LYS A 187 -28.78 -24.25 7.11
N PHE A 188 -28.53 -23.08 7.76
CA PHE A 188 -28.18 -21.85 7.08
C PHE A 188 -26.87 -21.97 6.28
N MET A 189 -25.85 -22.56 6.87
CA MET A 189 -24.56 -22.79 6.19
C MET A 189 -24.74 -23.66 4.95
N GLU A 190 -25.51 -24.74 5.04
CA GLU A 190 -25.72 -25.68 3.95
C GLU A 190 -26.62 -25.13 2.84
N GLU A 191 -27.72 -24.47 3.19
CA GLU A 191 -28.75 -24.03 2.22
C GLU A 191 -28.47 -22.65 1.62
N LYS A 192 -27.70 -21.78 2.28
CA LYS A 192 -27.43 -20.40 1.83
C LYS A 192 -25.96 -20.15 1.53
N VAL A 193 -25.09 -20.40 2.50
CA VAL A 193 -23.67 -20.01 2.38
C VAL A 193 -22.95 -20.88 1.36
N ARG A 194 -23.03 -22.20 1.51
CA ARG A 194 -22.33 -23.14 0.61
C ARG A 194 -22.75 -23.02 -0.87
N PRO A 195 -24.02 -22.87 -1.23
CA PRO A 195 -24.40 -22.59 -2.63
C PRO A 195 -23.86 -21.26 -3.15
N ALA A 196 -23.76 -20.24 -2.29
CA ALA A 196 -23.19 -18.96 -2.68
C ALA A 196 -21.67 -19.08 -2.94
N GLU A 197 -20.95 -19.78 -2.08
CA GLU A 197 -19.52 -20.07 -2.26
C GLU A 197 -19.26 -20.84 -3.57
N VAL A 198 -20.11 -21.82 -3.88
CA VAL A 198 -20.03 -22.59 -5.14
C VAL A 198 -20.29 -21.67 -6.35
N ARG A 199 -21.27 -20.77 -6.25
CA ARG A 199 -21.51 -19.78 -7.30
C ARG A 199 -20.30 -18.85 -7.51
N ALA A 200 -19.71 -18.36 -6.42
CA ALA A 200 -18.51 -17.53 -6.46
C ALA A 200 -17.33 -18.23 -7.14
N GLU A 201 -17.12 -19.51 -6.77
CA GLU A 201 -16.05 -20.31 -7.36
C GLU A 201 -16.30 -20.58 -8.86
N ASN A 202 -17.53 -20.89 -9.26
CA ASN A 202 -17.87 -21.08 -10.67
C ASN A 202 -17.71 -19.79 -11.50
N LEU A 203 -18.08 -18.63 -10.95
CA LEU A 203 -17.84 -17.34 -11.58
C LEU A 203 -16.35 -17.02 -11.75
N ARG A 204 -15.53 -17.34 -10.73
CA ARG A 204 -14.08 -17.20 -10.82
C ARG A 204 -13.49 -18.10 -11.91
N LYS A 205 -13.88 -19.38 -11.94
CA LYS A 205 -13.46 -20.33 -12.99
C LYS A 205 -13.82 -19.86 -14.38
N GLU A 206 -15.05 -19.36 -14.57
CA GLU A 206 -15.50 -18.87 -15.86
C GLU A 206 -14.74 -17.61 -16.29
N ARG A 207 -14.52 -16.63 -15.40
CA ARG A 207 -13.68 -15.45 -15.69
C ARG A 207 -12.25 -15.88 -16.05
N ARG A 208 -11.68 -16.83 -15.30
CA ARG A 208 -10.35 -17.36 -15.59
C ARG A 208 -10.30 -18.01 -16.97
N ARG A 209 -11.28 -18.84 -17.32
CA ARG A 209 -11.38 -19.47 -18.64
C ARG A 209 -11.42 -18.44 -19.77
N GLN A 210 -12.28 -17.43 -19.64
CA GLN A 210 -12.38 -16.34 -20.62
C GLN A 210 -11.08 -15.53 -20.74
N THR A 211 -10.41 -15.28 -19.62
CA THR A 211 -9.10 -14.62 -19.60
C THR A 211 -8.06 -15.41 -20.35
N LEU A 212 -7.97 -16.73 -20.10
CA LEU A 212 -7.03 -17.61 -20.79
C LEU A 212 -7.32 -17.68 -22.28
N GLU A 213 -8.58 -17.80 -22.67
CA GLU A 213 -8.98 -17.81 -24.09
C GLU A 213 -8.60 -16.51 -24.82
N ARG A 214 -8.86 -15.34 -24.21
CA ARG A 214 -8.42 -14.04 -24.76
C ARG A 214 -6.91 -13.97 -24.92
N PHE A 215 -6.17 -14.38 -23.88
CA PHE A 215 -4.70 -14.36 -23.91
C PHE A 215 -4.13 -15.32 -24.95
N ILE A 216 -4.61 -16.57 -25.01
CA ILE A 216 -4.20 -17.55 -26.04
C ILE A 216 -4.53 -17.04 -27.45
N GLY A 217 -5.69 -16.42 -27.64
CA GLY A 217 -6.07 -15.80 -28.92
C GLY A 217 -5.07 -14.73 -29.35
N ARG A 218 -4.63 -13.86 -28.44
CA ARG A 218 -3.57 -12.86 -28.70
C ARG A 218 -2.23 -13.51 -29.03
N CYS A 219 -1.84 -14.57 -28.30
CA CYS A 219 -0.59 -15.28 -28.57
C CYS A 219 -0.60 -15.92 -29.96
N ARG A 220 -1.70 -16.55 -30.37
CA ARG A 220 -1.87 -17.09 -31.73
C ARG A 220 -1.80 -16.00 -32.79
N ALA A 221 -2.46 -14.86 -32.56
CA ALA A 221 -2.41 -13.70 -33.45
C ALA A 221 -0.99 -13.10 -33.57
N ALA A 222 -0.16 -13.24 -32.53
CA ALA A 222 1.25 -12.87 -32.53
C ALA A 222 2.18 -13.95 -33.12
N GLY A 223 1.63 -15.02 -33.71
CA GLY A 223 2.39 -16.09 -34.38
C GLY A 223 2.93 -17.17 -33.44
N GLN A 224 2.50 -17.23 -32.17
CA GLN A 224 2.92 -18.29 -31.26
C GLN A 224 2.13 -19.58 -31.52
N THR A 225 2.80 -20.73 -31.47
CA THR A 225 2.20 -22.05 -31.69
C THR A 225 1.64 -22.66 -30.40
N GLY A 226 2.11 -22.22 -29.23
CA GLY A 226 1.71 -22.76 -27.94
C GLY A 226 2.21 -24.19 -27.66
N GLU A 227 3.21 -24.67 -28.37
CA GLU A 227 3.67 -26.06 -28.28
C GLU A 227 3.97 -26.52 -26.86
N HIS A 228 4.59 -25.70 -26.01
CA HIS A 228 4.82 -25.98 -24.59
C HIS A 228 4.16 -24.93 -23.73
N ALA A 229 4.33 -23.66 -24.10
CA ALA A 229 3.89 -22.52 -23.32
C ALA A 229 3.41 -21.38 -24.22
N TRP A 230 2.57 -20.53 -23.66
CA TRP A 230 2.22 -19.22 -24.20
C TRP A 230 3.02 -18.15 -23.47
N ILE A 231 3.64 -17.23 -24.20
CA ILE A 231 4.50 -16.20 -23.61
C ILE A 231 3.83 -14.85 -23.76
N GLY A 232 3.62 -14.20 -22.62
CA GLY A 232 3.11 -12.85 -22.51
C GLY A 232 4.19 -11.85 -22.13
N GLN A 233 3.81 -10.58 -22.19
CA GLN A 233 4.62 -9.47 -21.69
C GLN A 233 3.77 -8.47 -20.92
N ALA A 234 4.36 -7.89 -19.88
CA ALA A 234 3.80 -6.79 -19.14
C ALA A 234 4.89 -5.76 -18.81
N THR A 235 4.48 -4.53 -18.50
CA THR A 235 5.40 -3.49 -18.03
C THR A 235 5.69 -3.68 -16.55
N SER A 236 6.70 -2.96 -16.02
CA SER A 236 6.96 -2.90 -14.57
C SER A 236 5.76 -2.35 -13.78
N MET A 237 4.93 -1.53 -14.40
CA MET A 237 3.77 -0.87 -13.79
C MET A 237 2.54 -1.78 -13.59
N GLN A 238 2.53 -2.98 -14.17
CA GLN A 238 1.40 -3.90 -14.12
C GLN A 238 1.61 -4.99 -13.07
N LYS A 239 0.59 -5.28 -12.29
CA LYS A 239 0.56 -6.44 -11.38
C LYS A 239 -0.33 -7.52 -11.97
N VAL A 240 0.29 -8.61 -12.43
CA VAL A 240 -0.38 -9.72 -13.10
C VAL A 240 -0.65 -10.84 -12.09
N ARG A 241 -1.91 -11.04 -11.76
CA ARG A 241 -2.33 -12.06 -10.78
C ARG A 241 -2.33 -13.44 -11.42
N PRO A 242 -1.61 -14.41 -10.87
CA PRO A 242 -1.33 -15.68 -11.57
C PRO A 242 -2.56 -16.57 -11.76
N ARG A 243 -3.54 -16.48 -10.86
CA ARG A 243 -4.72 -17.38 -10.78
C ARG A 243 -6.05 -16.68 -10.99
N ASP A 244 -6.01 -15.41 -11.33
CA ASP A 244 -7.19 -14.56 -11.46
C ASP A 244 -7.33 -13.99 -12.87
N ASP A 245 -8.18 -12.99 -12.99
CA ASP A 245 -8.37 -12.23 -14.22
C ASP A 245 -7.16 -11.32 -14.48
N PHE A 246 -6.68 -11.29 -15.72
CA PHE A 246 -5.60 -10.42 -16.16
C PHE A 246 -5.77 -9.99 -17.61
N ASP A 247 -5.21 -8.84 -17.96
CA ASP A 247 -5.16 -8.33 -19.32
C ASP A 247 -3.72 -7.95 -19.69
N VAL A 248 -3.06 -8.79 -20.47
CA VAL A 248 -1.67 -8.64 -20.87
C VAL A 248 -1.48 -8.89 -22.35
N ALA A 249 -0.44 -8.29 -22.91
CA ALA A 249 -0.07 -8.48 -24.31
C ALA A 249 0.61 -9.84 -24.53
N ALA A 250 0.45 -10.40 -25.72
CA ALA A 250 1.28 -11.50 -26.18
C ALA A 250 2.70 -11.01 -26.47
N ALA A 251 3.72 -11.80 -26.13
CA ALA A 251 5.08 -11.49 -26.52
C ALA A 251 5.30 -11.75 -28.03
N SER A 252 5.82 -10.73 -28.70
CA SER A 252 6.38 -10.85 -30.07
C SER A 252 7.77 -10.22 -30.13
N ARG A 253 7.98 -9.18 -29.36
CA ARG A 253 9.23 -8.47 -29.10
C ARG A 253 9.16 -7.78 -27.76
N PHE A 254 10.30 -7.54 -27.15
CA PHE A 254 10.43 -6.76 -25.93
C PHE A 254 11.20 -5.46 -26.20
N SER A 255 10.96 -4.43 -25.39
CA SER A 255 11.70 -3.18 -25.49
C SER A 255 11.90 -2.51 -24.13
N LEU A 256 13.08 -1.91 -23.96
CA LEU A 256 13.42 -1.03 -22.83
C LEU A 256 13.94 0.29 -23.39
N LYS A 257 13.62 1.38 -22.68
CA LYS A 257 14.12 2.71 -22.98
C LYS A 257 14.54 3.38 -21.68
N LEU A 258 15.78 3.80 -21.59
CA LEU A 258 16.34 4.34 -20.33
C LEU A 258 17.51 5.30 -20.60
N ALA A 259 17.79 6.18 -19.67
CA ALA A 259 18.95 7.03 -19.64
C ALA A 259 20.17 6.30 -19.02
N ARG A 260 21.34 6.92 -19.03
CA ARG A 260 22.51 6.41 -18.31
C ARG A 260 22.27 6.47 -16.79
N GLY A 261 22.71 5.44 -16.08
CA GLY A 261 22.53 5.30 -14.62
C GLY A 261 21.15 4.82 -14.17
N GLU A 262 20.17 4.81 -15.08
CA GLU A 262 18.77 4.49 -14.80
C GLU A 262 18.52 3.00 -14.71
N TYR A 263 17.51 2.65 -13.93
CA TYR A 263 16.88 1.33 -13.92
C TYR A 263 15.59 1.32 -14.73
N GLU A 264 15.35 0.30 -15.51
CA GLU A 264 14.05 0.05 -16.12
C GLU A 264 13.79 -1.45 -16.20
N SER A 265 12.52 -1.83 -16.09
CA SER A 265 12.14 -3.25 -16.01
C SER A 265 10.95 -3.60 -16.89
N LEU A 266 10.89 -4.86 -17.26
CA LEU A 266 9.73 -5.48 -17.93
C LEU A 266 9.45 -6.85 -17.33
N GLN A 267 8.27 -7.40 -17.62
CA GLN A 267 7.89 -8.74 -17.20
C GLN A 267 7.72 -9.67 -18.39
N VAL A 268 8.29 -10.85 -18.28
CA VAL A 268 8.04 -12.00 -19.16
C VAL A 268 7.09 -12.95 -18.43
N LEU A 269 5.96 -13.26 -19.06
CA LEU A 269 4.91 -14.07 -18.46
C LEU A 269 4.87 -15.43 -19.15
N VAL A 270 5.01 -16.50 -18.37
CA VAL A 270 5.02 -17.88 -18.90
C VAL A 270 3.77 -18.59 -18.42
N MET A 271 2.93 -19.00 -19.36
CA MET A 271 1.72 -19.77 -19.11
C MET A 271 1.84 -21.13 -19.81
N PRO A 272 1.79 -22.24 -19.06
CA PRO A 272 1.78 -23.57 -19.64
C PRO A 272 0.60 -23.79 -20.60
N ASN A 273 0.76 -24.67 -21.57
CA ASN A 273 -0.33 -25.08 -22.47
C ASN A 273 -1.00 -26.35 -21.96
N GLY A 274 -1.63 -26.29 -20.76
CA GLY A 274 -2.42 -27.39 -20.22
C GLY A 274 -1.63 -28.53 -19.54
N HIS A 275 -0.31 -28.38 -19.37
CA HIS A 275 0.55 -29.34 -18.66
C HIS A 275 1.61 -28.62 -17.84
N ASP A 276 2.11 -29.25 -16.79
CA ASP A 276 3.16 -28.69 -15.96
C ASP A 276 4.46 -28.48 -16.74
N LEU A 277 5.14 -27.38 -16.51
CA LEU A 277 6.47 -27.10 -17.05
C LEU A 277 7.51 -27.23 -15.94
N ALA A 278 8.58 -27.93 -16.22
CA ALA A 278 9.71 -28.08 -15.30
C ALA A 278 10.87 -27.16 -15.66
N ASN A 279 11.60 -26.70 -14.64
CA ASN A 279 12.85 -25.95 -14.77
C ASN A 279 12.75 -24.72 -15.70
N VAL A 280 11.68 -23.94 -15.59
CA VAL A 280 11.48 -22.74 -16.41
C VAL A 280 12.45 -21.66 -15.99
N THR A 281 13.16 -21.07 -16.96
CA THR A 281 14.09 -19.95 -16.82
C THR A 281 13.84 -18.89 -17.88
N VAL A 282 14.22 -17.65 -17.57
CA VAL A 282 14.25 -16.55 -18.53
C VAL A 282 15.65 -15.92 -18.51
N GLU A 283 16.27 -15.77 -19.66
CA GLU A 283 17.55 -15.11 -19.84
C GLU A 283 17.39 -13.92 -20.77
N ALA A 284 17.97 -12.77 -20.44
CA ALA A 284 18.01 -11.60 -21.30
C ALA A 284 19.47 -11.22 -21.61
N LYS A 285 19.78 -10.94 -22.86
CA LYS A 285 21.11 -10.51 -23.31
C LYS A 285 20.97 -9.36 -24.30
N VAL A 286 21.86 -8.38 -24.23
CA VAL A 286 21.93 -7.24 -25.14
C VAL A 286 23.36 -7.08 -25.64
N GLU A 287 23.55 -7.01 -26.94
CA GLU A 287 24.86 -6.83 -27.57
C GLU A 287 25.45 -5.47 -27.19
N GLY A 288 26.71 -5.42 -26.80
CA GLY A 288 27.41 -4.19 -26.44
C GLY A 288 27.05 -3.62 -25.08
N ILE A 289 26.32 -4.37 -24.24
CA ILE A 289 26.01 -4.02 -22.85
C ILE A 289 26.57 -5.11 -21.93
N ASP A 290 27.18 -4.72 -20.82
CA ASP A 290 27.70 -5.67 -19.82
C ASP A 290 26.57 -6.59 -19.35
N PRO A 291 26.72 -7.92 -19.42
CA PRO A 291 25.71 -8.87 -18.94
C PRO A 291 25.30 -8.65 -17.48
N ARG A 292 26.19 -8.09 -16.63
CA ARG A 292 25.88 -7.75 -15.24
C ARG A 292 24.89 -6.60 -15.07
N ALA A 293 24.70 -5.80 -16.13
CA ALA A 293 23.72 -4.74 -16.18
C ALA A 293 22.27 -5.25 -16.26
N ILE A 294 22.08 -6.53 -16.63
CA ILE A 294 20.76 -7.13 -16.80
C ILE A 294 20.61 -8.29 -15.82
N ARG A 295 19.54 -8.24 -15.05
CA ARG A 295 19.18 -9.30 -14.10
C ARG A 295 17.77 -9.79 -14.37
N THR A 296 17.60 -11.10 -14.39
CA THR A 296 16.30 -11.76 -14.46
C THR A 296 16.03 -12.43 -13.13
N SER A 297 14.85 -12.18 -12.58
CA SER A 297 14.40 -12.65 -11.26
C SER A 297 13.00 -13.22 -11.35
N LEU A 298 12.62 -14.05 -10.40
CA LEU A 298 11.27 -14.58 -10.34
C LEU A 298 10.34 -13.59 -9.65
N VAL A 299 9.17 -13.33 -10.22
CA VAL A 299 8.10 -12.62 -9.52
C VAL A 299 7.51 -13.55 -8.47
N GLY A 300 7.60 -13.14 -7.21
CA GLY A 300 6.98 -13.82 -6.08
C GLY A 300 5.57 -13.27 -5.80
N TYR A 301 4.79 -14.08 -5.12
CA TYR A 301 3.39 -13.78 -4.79
C TYR A 301 3.17 -13.85 -3.29
N VAL A 302 2.36 -12.94 -2.77
CA VAL A 302 1.88 -12.92 -1.38
C VAL A 302 0.39 -13.15 -1.36
N LYS A 303 -0.11 -13.81 -0.31
CA LYS A 303 -1.53 -14.16 -0.21
C LYS A 303 -2.27 -13.18 0.69
N THR A 304 -3.27 -12.52 0.14
CA THR A 304 -4.22 -11.72 0.91
C THR A 304 -5.48 -12.55 1.16
N ILE A 305 -5.84 -12.76 2.42
CA ILE A 305 -6.94 -13.66 2.82
C ILE A 305 -8.15 -12.91 3.37
N ASN A 306 -7.96 -11.65 3.79
CA ASN A 306 -9.01 -10.79 4.29
C ASN A 306 -9.16 -9.59 3.36
N PRO A 307 -10.38 -9.13 3.05
CA PRO A 307 -10.58 -7.88 2.34
C PRO A 307 -9.88 -6.73 3.08
N PRO A 308 -9.11 -5.89 2.39
CA PRO A 308 -8.47 -4.74 3.03
C PRO A 308 -9.52 -3.70 3.42
N PRO A 309 -9.25 -2.84 4.43
CA PRO A 309 -10.16 -1.77 4.84
C PRO A 309 -10.15 -0.56 3.88
N TYR A 310 -9.63 -0.72 2.67
CA TYR A 310 -9.51 0.30 1.63
C TYR A 310 -9.95 -0.25 0.27
N LYS A 311 -10.29 0.66 -0.64
CA LYS A 311 -10.65 0.33 -2.02
C LYS A 311 -9.48 0.60 -2.95
N GLY A 312 -9.47 -0.04 -4.12
CA GLY A 312 -8.66 0.33 -5.27
C GLY A 312 -9.42 1.28 -6.20
N ALA A 313 -8.78 1.66 -7.29
CA ALA A 313 -9.43 2.43 -8.35
C ALA A 313 -9.12 1.85 -9.73
N VAL A 314 -10.01 2.14 -10.67
CA VAL A 314 -9.87 1.82 -12.10
C VAL A 314 -10.31 3.02 -12.92
N ASN A 315 -9.65 3.25 -14.04
CA ASN A 315 -10.07 4.27 -14.99
C ASN A 315 -11.29 3.81 -15.78
N VAL A 316 -12.30 4.67 -15.81
CA VAL A 316 -13.51 4.48 -16.60
C VAL A 316 -13.52 5.50 -17.73
N ALA A 317 -13.63 5.03 -18.96
CA ALA A 317 -13.67 5.89 -20.15
C ALA A 317 -14.84 6.88 -20.09
N THR A 318 -14.58 8.13 -20.45
CA THR A 318 -15.55 9.21 -20.49
C THR A 318 -15.21 10.23 -21.57
N ASN A 319 -16.12 11.17 -21.78
CA ASN A 319 -15.88 12.37 -22.61
C ASN A 319 -15.21 13.53 -21.86
N LEU A 320 -14.77 13.33 -20.60
CA LEU A 320 -14.04 14.34 -19.83
C LEU A 320 -12.64 14.55 -20.42
N PRO A 321 -12.04 15.75 -20.19
CA PRO A 321 -10.62 15.94 -20.48
C PRO A 321 -9.77 14.84 -19.84
N GLY A 322 -8.85 14.24 -20.63
CA GLY A 322 -8.09 13.06 -20.22
C GLY A 322 -8.76 11.72 -20.59
N GLY A 323 -10.04 11.73 -21.00
CA GLY A 323 -10.76 10.54 -21.49
C GLY A 323 -11.22 9.57 -20.41
N TYR A 324 -11.01 9.83 -19.12
CA TYR A 324 -11.35 8.95 -18.02
C TYR A 324 -11.68 9.70 -16.72
N TYR A 325 -12.30 8.97 -15.77
CA TYR A 325 -12.27 9.30 -14.35
C TYR A 325 -11.89 8.04 -13.53
N ARG A 326 -11.31 8.23 -12.36
CA ARG A 326 -10.95 7.11 -11.45
C ARG A 326 -12.15 6.72 -10.60
N LYS A 327 -12.70 5.54 -10.86
CA LYS A 327 -13.79 4.94 -10.09
C LYS A 327 -13.21 4.01 -9.02
N THR A 328 -13.65 4.18 -7.78
CA THR A 328 -13.28 3.25 -6.70
C THR A 328 -13.97 1.91 -6.89
N GLN A 329 -13.26 0.84 -6.52
CA GLN A 329 -13.76 -0.53 -6.57
C GLN A 329 -13.22 -1.36 -5.41
N SER A 330 -13.94 -2.41 -5.04
CA SER A 330 -13.45 -3.41 -4.09
C SER A 330 -12.25 -4.14 -4.65
N LEU A 331 -11.32 -4.48 -3.78
CA LEU A 331 -10.09 -5.20 -4.13
C LEU A 331 -10.29 -6.69 -3.86
N PRO A 332 -10.01 -7.56 -4.83
CA PRO A 332 -10.13 -8.99 -4.64
C PRO A 332 -9.01 -9.51 -3.72
N THR A 333 -9.32 -10.53 -2.93
CA THR A 333 -8.33 -11.31 -2.18
C THR A 333 -7.66 -12.37 -3.08
N GLY A 334 -6.62 -13.01 -2.60
CA GLY A 334 -5.91 -14.07 -3.29
C GLY A 334 -4.41 -13.81 -3.43
N TRP A 335 -3.81 -14.31 -4.50
CA TRP A 335 -2.38 -14.19 -4.74
C TRP A 335 -2.05 -12.94 -5.54
N TRP A 336 -1.22 -12.07 -4.94
CA TRP A 336 -0.78 -10.81 -5.54
C TRP A 336 0.72 -10.80 -5.78
N PRO A 337 1.20 -10.37 -6.96
CA PRO A 337 2.62 -10.22 -7.22
C PRO A 337 3.14 -9.02 -6.42
N ASP A 338 4.24 -9.21 -5.67
CA ASP A 338 4.87 -8.13 -4.90
C ASP A 338 6.39 -8.32 -4.73
N PRO A 339 6.93 -9.38 -4.06
CA PRO A 339 8.37 -9.55 -3.94
C PRO A 339 9.02 -9.99 -5.26
N ILE A 340 10.26 -9.56 -5.46
CA ILE A 340 11.09 -9.97 -6.60
C ILE A 340 12.19 -10.87 -6.05
N LEU A 341 12.12 -12.16 -6.37
CA LEU A 341 12.96 -13.21 -5.79
C LEU A 341 14.28 -13.30 -6.56
N ASP A 342 15.22 -12.42 -6.25
CA ASP A 342 16.50 -12.28 -6.95
C ASP A 342 17.42 -13.50 -6.83
N TRP A 343 17.20 -14.39 -5.85
CA TRP A 343 17.98 -15.62 -5.64
C TRP A 343 17.40 -16.84 -6.34
N VAL A 344 16.26 -16.70 -7.02
CA VAL A 344 15.59 -17.80 -7.71
C VAL A 344 15.78 -17.65 -9.21
N GLY A 345 16.59 -18.52 -9.82
CA GLY A 345 16.86 -18.49 -11.27
C GLY A 345 15.96 -19.42 -12.08
N THR A 346 15.28 -20.37 -11.45
CA THR A 346 14.44 -21.37 -12.12
C THR A 346 13.25 -21.75 -11.24
N THR A 347 12.12 -22.14 -11.87
CA THR A 347 10.94 -22.64 -11.17
C THR A 347 10.13 -23.59 -12.04
N ASP A 348 9.38 -24.47 -11.41
CA ASP A 348 8.32 -25.23 -12.10
C ASP A 348 7.06 -24.37 -12.17
N VAL A 349 6.30 -24.49 -13.27
CA VAL A 349 5.05 -23.78 -13.47
C VAL A 349 3.93 -24.80 -13.67
N LYS A 350 2.90 -24.77 -12.84
CA LYS A 350 1.76 -25.67 -12.93
C LYS A 350 0.90 -25.32 -14.14
N GLY A 351 0.24 -26.34 -14.72
CA GLY A 351 -0.53 -26.22 -15.96
C GLY A 351 -1.67 -25.20 -15.94
N ASP A 352 -2.15 -24.83 -14.75
CA ASP A 352 -3.21 -23.86 -14.53
C ASP A 352 -2.72 -22.50 -13.99
N ASP A 353 -1.41 -22.37 -13.73
CA ASP A 353 -0.79 -21.14 -13.23
C ASP A 353 -0.18 -20.29 -14.36
N LEU A 354 0.11 -19.04 -14.04
CA LEU A 354 0.92 -18.15 -14.85
C LEU A 354 2.09 -17.66 -13.99
N GLN A 355 3.32 -17.75 -14.49
CA GLN A 355 4.52 -17.29 -13.79
C GLN A 355 5.11 -16.05 -14.45
N GLY A 356 5.32 -15.00 -13.65
CA GLY A 356 6.04 -13.79 -14.04
C GLY A 356 7.53 -13.89 -13.75
N PHE A 357 8.34 -13.41 -14.70
CA PHE A 357 9.77 -13.17 -14.54
C PHE A 357 10.03 -11.68 -14.73
N TRP A 358 10.78 -11.10 -13.80
CA TRP A 358 11.16 -9.70 -13.78
C TRP A 358 12.51 -9.52 -14.45
N VAL A 359 12.54 -8.86 -15.58
CA VAL A 359 13.79 -8.52 -16.29
C VAL A 359 14.10 -7.07 -16.00
N ARG A 360 15.15 -6.83 -15.22
CA ARG A 360 15.60 -5.49 -14.79
C ARG A 360 16.94 -5.19 -15.46
N MET A 361 17.07 -4.00 -16.02
CA MET A 361 18.32 -3.46 -16.53
C MET A 361 18.70 -2.21 -15.74
N LYS A 362 19.98 -2.13 -15.29
CA LYS A 362 20.61 -0.90 -14.85
C LYS A 362 21.55 -0.42 -15.95
N CYS A 363 21.24 0.70 -16.59
CA CYS A 363 22.13 1.24 -17.60
C CYS A 363 23.46 1.69 -16.96
N PRO A 364 24.65 1.23 -17.41
CA PRO A 364 25.89 1.75 -16.92
C PRO A 364 26.02 3.26 -17.11
N ASP A 365 26.69 3.96 -16.16
CA ASP A 365 26.82 5.42 -16.18
C ASP A 365 27.59 5.92 -17.42
N ASP A 366 28.50 5.09 -17.97
CA ASP A 366 29.34 5.37 -19.12
C ASP A 366 28.86 4.74 -20.43
N GLN A 367 27.68 4.10 -20.43
CA GLN A 367 27.14 3.45 -21.61
C GLN A 367 26.86 4.48 -22.72
N ARG A 368 27.32 4.21 -23.94
CA ARG A 368 27.08 5.09 -25.08
C ARG A 368 25.58 5.15 -25.40
N ALA A 369 25.07 6.35 -25.68
CA ALA A 369 23.71 6.53 -26.16
C ALA A 369 23.51 5.86 -27.53
N GLY A 370 22.33 5.27 -27.76
CA GLY A 370 22.06 4.59 -29.01
C GLY A 370 20.97 3.53 -28.91
N ARG A 371 20.86 2.74 -29.96
CA ARG A 371 19.96 1.57 -30.03
C ARG A 371 20.79 0.30 -30.00
N TYR A 372 20.36 -0.66 -29.20
CA TYR A 372 21.01 -1.94 -28.98
C TYR A 372 20.04 -3.07 -29.25
N SER A 373 20.53 -4.12 -29.85
CA SER A 373 19.76 -5.34 -30.12
C SER A 373 20.11 -6.42 -29.10
N GLY A 374 19.13 -7.20 -28.74
CA GLY A 374 19.31 -8.31 -27.82
C GLY A 374 18.23 -9.37 -27.98
N THR A 375 18.22 -10.31 -27.07
CA THR A 375 17.25 -11.40 -27.04
C THR A 375 16.78 -11.68 -25.62
N ILE A 376 15.53 -12.11 -25.50
CA ILE A 376 14.99 -12.79 -24.34
C ILE A 376 14.72 -14.24 -24.72
N VAL A 377 15.29 -15.17 -23.97
CA VAL A 377 15.15 -16.60 -24.15
C VAL A 377 14.39 -17.17 -22.97
N VAL A 378 13.26 -17.80 -23.23
CA VAL A 378 12.46 -18.55 -22.24
C VAL A 378 12.75 -20.03 -22.48
N LYS A 379 13.16 -20.73 -21.43
CA LYS A 379 13.56 -22.16 -21.48
C LYS A 379 12.81 -22.97 -20.44
N GLY A 380 12.53 -24.19 -20.75
CA GLY A 380 12.12 -25.24 -19.83
C GLY A 380 12.75 -26.57 -20.25
N GLU A 381 12.42 -27.65 -19.56
CA GLU A 381 12.99 -28.96 -19.89
C GLU A 381 12.57 -29.39 -21.30
N GLY A 382 13.56 -29.54 -22.19
CA GLY A 382 13.35 -29.97 -23.57
C GLY A 382 12.81 -28.93 -24.55
N TRP A 383 12.63 -27.65 -24.15
CA TRP A 383 12.13 -26.60 -25.04
C TRP A 383 12.75 -25.24 -24.77
N GLN A 384 12.72 -24.39 -25.81
CA GLN A 384 13.01 -22.97 -25.64
C GLN A 384 12.26 -22.11 -26.67
N LYS A 385 12.02 -20.83 -26.32
CA LYS A 385 11.48 -19.79 -27.21
C LYS A 385 12.33 -18.54 -27.08
N THR A 386 12.62 -17.91 -28.23
CA THR A 386 13.47 -16.71 -28.27
C THR A 386 12.69 -15.55 -28.87
N PHE A 387 12.82 -14.39 -28.25
CA PHE A 387 12.16 -13.15 -28.66
C PHE A 387 13.20 -12.04 -28.83
N PRO A 388 13.05 -11.15 -29.82
CA PRO A 388 13.89 -9.97 -29.96
C PRO A 388 13.72 -9.02 -28.78
N LEU A 389 14.82 -8.46 -28.29
CA LEU A 389 14.85 -7.37 -27.31
C LEU A 389 15.51 -6.14 -27.95
N SER A 390 14.84 -4.99 -27.90
CA SER A 390 15.38 -3.70 -28.33
C SER A 390 15.61 -2.81 -27.11
N VAL A 391 16.80 -2.24 -26.97
CA VAL A 391 17.12 -1.30 -25.91
C VAL A 391 17.49 0.05 -26.52
N ARG A 392 16.84 1.12 -26.08
CA ARG A 392 17.18 2.51 -26.40
C ARG A 392 17.84 3.16 -25.18
N ILE A 393 19.08 3.62 -25.34
CA ILE A 393 19.77 4.43 -24.32
C ILE A 393 19.78 5.88 -24.79
N TYR A 394 19.17 6.77 -23.97
CA TYR A 394 19.10 8.20 -24.24
C TYR A 394 20.42 8.89 -23.93
N ASP A 395 20.67 10.06 -24.59
CA ASP A 395 21.91 10.82 -24.42
C ASP A 395 21.86 11.82 -23.26
N PHE A 396 21.49 11.31 -22.10
CA PHE A 396 21.61 11.99 -20.82
C PHE A 396 21.70 10.97 -19.69
N ALA A 397 21.91 11.41 -18.46
CA ALA A 397 22.02 10.53 -17.30
C ALA A 397 21.05 10.99 -16.20
N VAL A 398 20.56 10.04 -15.42
CA VAL A 398 19.87 10.31 -14.16
C VAL A 398 20.89 10.53 -13.04
N PRO A 399 20.57 11.29 -11.99
CA PRO A 399 21.48 11.53 -10.88
C PRO A 399 21.67 10.30 -10.01
N LYS A 400 22.84 10.18 -9.37
CA LYS A 400 23.11 9.10 -8.40
C LYS A 400 22.37 9.27 -7.07
N LYS A 401 21.99 10.51 -6.74
CA LYS A 401 21.24 10.90 -5.55
C LYS A 401 19.80 11.23 -5.95
N SER A 402 18.86 11.00 -5.05
CA SER A 402 17.44 11.29 -5.29
C SER A 402 17.22 12.70 -5.84
N PRO A 403 16.46 12.87 -6.93
CA PRO A 403 16.08 14.16 -7.46
C PRO A 403 15.08 14.93 -6.57
N LEU A 404 14.43 14.23 -5.64
CA LEU A 404 13.54 14.77 -4.62
C LEU A 404 14.09 14.42 -3.24
N PRO A 405 14.23 15.37 -2.30
CA PRO A 405 14.56 15.08 -0.91
C PRO A 405 13.60 14.06 -0.30
N LEU A 406 14.12 13.05 0.39
CA LEU A 406 13.33 11.96 0.99
C LEU A 406 13.65 11.84 2.49
N ALA A 407 12.61 11.66 3.31
CA ALA A 407 12.70 11.36 4.73
C ALA A 407 11.86 10.09 4.99
N ILE A 408 12.51 8.92 5.04
CA ILE A 408 11.83 7.62 5.03
C ILE A 408 12.48 6.69 6.05
N THR A 409 11.66 6.12 6.94
CA THR A 409 12.17 5.24 7.99
C THR A 409 12.43 3.82 7.49
N PHE A 410 13.64 3.34 7.69
CA PHE A 410 14.01 1.92 7.69
C PHE A 410 14.34 1.48 9.12
N SER A 411 13.44 0.76 9.75
CA SER A 411 13.60 0.24 11.10
C SER A 411 12.85 -1.10 11.22
N PRO A 412 13.50 -2.22 10.83
CA PRO A 412 12.85 -3.53 10.80
C PRO A 412 12.29 -3.94 12.17
N GLY A 413 11.03 -4.31 12.17
CA GLY A 413 10.33 -4.74 13.37
C GLY A 413 8.85 -5.04 13.12
N PRO A 414 8.18 -5.78 14.01
CA PRO A 414 6.76 -6.06 13.89
C PRO A 414 5.92 -4.85 14.30
N HIS A 415 4.82 -4.62 13.63
CA HIS A 415 3.80 -3.70 14.10
C HIS A 415 2.82 -4.41 15.03
N THR A 416 2.51 -3.76 16.17
CA THR A 416 1.90 -4.43 17.32
C THR A 416 0.38 -4.55 17.27
N GLN A 417 -0.30 -4.10 16.21
CA GLN A 417 -1.75 -3.93 16.30
C GLN A 417 -2.60 -5.12 15.78
N PHE A 418 -2.04 -6.15 15.11
CA PHE A 418 -2.89 -6.92 14.20
C PHE A 418 -2.67 -8.41 14.02
N ALA A 419 -1.80 -9.00 14.78
CA ALA A 419 -1.75 -10.43 14.94
C ALA A 419 -2.68 -10.87 16.09
N THR A 420 -2.99 -12.13 16.21
CA THR A 420 -3.49 -12.65 17.48
C THR A 420 -2.50 -12.28 18.57
N ASP A 421 -2.92 -12.18 19.81
CA ASP A 421 -2.00 -11.86 20.91
C ASP A 421 -0.81 -12.84 20.97
N GLU A 422 -1.00 -14.09 20.54
CA GLU A 422 0.01 -15.15 20.43
C GLU A 422 1.00 -14.89 19.29
N ASP A 423 0.51 -14.57 18.08
CA ASP A 423 1.35 -14.23 16.93
C ASP A 423 2.19 -12.98 17.22
N LEU A 424 1.57 -12.00 17.88
CA LEU A 424 2.25 -10.79 18.28
C LEU A 424 3.34 -11.04 19.33
N ALA A 425 3.05 -11.86 20.33
CA ALA A 425 4.03 -12.23 21.35
C ALA A 425 5.22 -12.98 20.72
N LEU A 426 4.95 -13.91 19.79
CA LEU A 426 5.97 -14.62 19.05
C LEU A 426 6.80 -13.69 18.16
N ALA A 427 6.13 -12.80 17.40
CA ALA A 427 6.83 -11.82 16.56
C ALA A 427 7.73 -10.90 17.39
N LYS A 428 7.24 -10.36 18.51
CA LYS A 428 8.04 -9.55 19.44
C LYS A 428 9.24 -10.31 19.97
N LYS A 429 9.05 -11.58 20.36
CA LYS A 429 10.15 -12.44 20.85
C LYS A 429 11.22 -12.64 19.78
N LEU A 430 10.81 -12.95 18.54
CA LEU A 430 11.75 -13.17 17.42
C LEU A 430 12.48 -11.87 17.05
N HIS A 431 11.81 -10.74 17.03
CA HIS A 431 12.47 -9.46 16.75
C HIS A 431 13.37 -8.98 17.88
N ALA A 432 13.09 -9.36 19.12
CA ALA A 432 13.95 -9.05 20.28
C ALA A 432 15.21 -9.94 20.35
N ASP A 433 15.18 -11.12 19.74
CA ASP A 433 16.33 -12.04 19.70
C ASP A 433 17.28 -11.65 18.56
N PRO A 434 18.51 -11.16 18.85
CA PRO A 434 19.49 -10.78 17.83
C PRO A 434 19.91 -11.93 16.90
N LEU A 435 19.71 -13.17 17.35
CA LEU A 435 20.10 -14.38 16.60
C LEU A 435 18.96 -14.94 15.76
N SER A 436 17.75 -14.36 15.87
CA SER A 436 16.62 -14.83 15.09
C SER A 436 16.80 -14.57 13.58
N PRO A 437 16.24 -15.42 12.70
CA PRO A 437 16.36 -15.23 11.25
C PRO A 437 15.90 -13.86 10.77
N ILE A 438 14.86 -13.28 11.36
CA ILE A 438 14.33 -11.98 10.95
C ILE A 438 15.27 -10.81 11.27
N ASN A 439 16.20 -10.99 12.21
CA ASN A 439 17.23 -10.01 12.55
C ASN A 439 18.56 -10.25 11.78
N ALA A 440 18.62 -11.26 10.93
CA ALA A 440 19.81 -11.55 10.13
C ALA A 440 20.21 -10.38 9.20
N TRP A 441 19.28 -9.47 8.87
CA TRP A 441 19.56 -8.24 8.10
C TRP A 441 20.71 -7.41 8.69
N ARG A 442 20.92 -7.45 10.00
CA ARG A 442 22.01 -6.71 10.67
C ARG A 442 23.41 -7.16 10.24
N LYS A 443 23.54 -8.41 9.78
CA LYS A 443 24.78 -8.93 9.20
C LYS A 443 25.09 -8.36 7.82
N HIS A 444 24.05 -7.81 7.17
CA HIS A 444 24.07 -7.27 5.81
C HIS A 444 23.80 -5.76 5.79
N GLU A 445 24.10 -5.05 6.88
CA GLU A 445 23.76 -3.62 7.02
C GLU A 445 24.30 -2.77 5.87
N MET A 446 25.55 -3.00 5.44
CA MET A 446 26.14 -2.30 4.30
C MET A 446 25.47 -2.66 2.97
N GLU A 447 25.06 -3.92 2.78
CA GLU A 447 24.32 -4.37 1.60
C GLU A 447 22.93 -3.74 1.57
N TRP A 448 22.25 -3.63 2.73
CA TRP A 448 20.99 -2.89 2.87
C TRP A 448 21.18 -1.40 2.57
N GLY A 449 22.27 -0.79 3.04
CA GLY A 449 22.58 0.61 2.72
C GLY A 449 22.72 0.86 1.22
N ASP A 450 23.49 0.03 0.52
CA ASP A 450 23.66 0.11 -0.93
C ASP A 450 22.34 -0.16 -1.67
N PHE A 451 21.58 -1.17 -1.22
CA PHE A 451 20.29 -1.52 -1.80
C PHE A 451 19.24 -0.41 -1.64
N LEU A 452 19.15 0.20 -0.46
CA LEU A 452 18.29 1.35 -0.22
C LEU A 452 18.68 2.52 -1.13
N ALA A 453 19.98 2.80 -1.27
CA ALA A 453 20.48 3.84 -2.15
C ALA A 453 20.24 3.55 -3.65
N ASP A 454 20.19 2.26 -4.07
CA ASP A 454 19.75 1.88 -5.42
C ASP A 454 18.26 2.23 -5.68
N HIS A 455 17.50 2.49 -4.61
CA HIS A 455 16.13 3.02 -4.65
C HIS A 455 16.04 4.49 -4.21
N TYR A 456 17.16 5.21 -4.24
CA TYR A 456 17.31 6.61 -3.81
C TYR A 456 17.06 6.87 -2.32
N LEU A 457 17.02 5.84 -1.48
CA LEU A 457 16.78 5.95 -0.04
C LEU A 457 18.09 6.00 0.75
N THR A 458 18.06 6.71 1.87
CA THR A 458 19.09 6.62 2.90
C THR A 458 18.63 5.66 4.00
N MET A 459 19.54 4.94 4.63
CA MET A 459 19.23 4.14 5.82
C MET A 459 19.02 5.07 7.00
N ASP A 460 17.79 5.51 7.18
CA ASP A 460 17.36 6.57 8.10
C ASP A 460 16.17 6.11 8.95
N SER A 461 15.87 6.84 10.02
CA SER A 461 14.67 6.66 10.83
C SER A 461 14.17 7.98 11.38
N LEU A 462 12.90 8.27 11.16
CA LEU A 462 12.22 9.45 11.68
C LEU A 462 12.09 9.44 13.22
N TYR A 463 12.04 8.26 13.84
CA TYR A 463 11.59 8.09 15.23
C TYR A 463 12.70 7.65 16.20
N HIS A 464 13.96 7.62 15.79
CA HIS A 464 15.04 7.18 16.69
C HIS A 464 15.40 8.23 17.76
N GLY A 465 15.99 7.75 18.84
CA GLY A 465 16.31 8.57 20.01
C GLY A 465 17.65 9.31 19.98
N GLY A 466 18.35 9.39 18.84
CA GLY A 466 19.63 10.07 18.69
C GLY A 466 20.77 9.15 18.28
N LEU A 467 22.01 9.38 18.79
CA LEU A 467 23.28 8.85 18.27
C LEU A 467 23.32 7.36 17.91
N LYS A 468 22.73 6.49 18.73
CA LYS A 468 22.74 5.04 18.52
C LYS A 468 21.76 4.58 17.43
N GLY A 469 20.84 5.43 17.02
CA GLY A 469 19.85 5.13 15.97
C GLY A 469 20.32 5.52 14.57
N ILE A 470 21.52 6.07 14.42
CA ILE A 470 22.09 6.54 13.16
C ILE A 470 23.14 5.56 12.67
N HIS A 471 23.02 5.12 11.42
CA HIS A 471 23.92 4.16 10.76
C HIS A 471 25.13 4.86 10.14
N TRP A 472 26.02 5.42 10.98
CA TRP A 472 27.12 6.30 10.57
C TRP A 472 28.01 5.70 9.48
N ASP A 473 28.35 4.42 9.57
CA ASP A 473 29.23 3.75 8.59
C ASP A 473 28.55 3.65 7.21
N VAL A 474 27.23 3.41 7.19
CA VAL A 474 26.43 3.41 5.96
C VAL A 474 26.41 4.83 5.37
N LEU A 475 26.12 5.88 6.18
CA LEU A 475 26.10 7.25 5.70
C LEU A 475 27.44 7.66 5.07
N MET A 476 28.57 7.33 5.72
CA MET A 476 29.90 7.63 5.20
C MET A 476 30.23 6.86 3.92
N ARG A 477 29.77 5.61 3.80
CA ARG A 477 29.85 4.84 2.56
C ARG A 477 29.09 5.53 1.43
N LEU A 478 27.84 5.94 1.67
CA LEU A 478 27.00 6.63 0.68
C LEU A 478 27.58 8.00 0.30
N LYS A 479 28.16 8.75 1.26
CA LYS A 479 28.88 9.99 0.98
C LYS A 479 30.02 9.77 -0.02
N LYS A 480 30.86 8.73 0.22
CA LYS A 480 31.97 8.39 -0.67
C LYS A 480 31.50 8.01 -2.08
N GLN A 481 30.30 7.44 -2.20
CA GLN A 481 29.68 7.07 -3.47
C GLN A 481 28.91 8.20 -4.14
N GLU A 482 28.83 9.39 -3.54
CA GLU A 482 28.02 10.55 -4.00
C GLU A 482 26.50 10.25 -4.03
N ARG A 483 26.06 9.36 -3.13
CA ARG A 483 24.67 8.88 -3.05
C ARG A 483 23.96 9.25 -1.75
N LEU A 484 24.65 9.97 -0.84
CA LEU A 484 24.09 10.33 0.46
C LEU A 484 22.91 11.29 0.27
N GLY A 485 21.73 10.86 0.70
CA GLY A 485 20.51 11.66 0.85
C GLY A 485 20.45 12.34 2.22
N LEU A 486 19.25 12.62 2.68
CA LEU A 486 19.00 13.19 4.01
C LEU A 486 19.01 12.13 5.10
N PHE A 487 19.29 12.54 6.35
CA PHE A 487 19.16 11.68 7.53
C PHE A 487 18.75 12.50 8.76
N ASN A 488 17.98 11.86 9.67
CA ASN A 488 17.49 12.45 10.88
C ASN A 488 18.56 12.40 12.00
N LEU A 489 18.74 13.49 12.76
CA LEU A 489 19.55 13.47 13.97
C LEU A 489 18.81 12.88 15.17
N GLY A 490 17.48 12.84 15.14
CA GLY A 490 16.62 12.26 16.14
C GLY A 490 15.23 12.91 16.22
N TYR A 491 14.30 12.24 16.87
CA TYR A 491 12.93 12.72 17.03
C TYR A 491 12.83 13.74 18.17
N TRP A 492 12.41 14.98 17.86
CA TRP A 492 12.20 16.02 18.85
C TRP A 492 10.73 16.15 19.27
N THR A 493 10.54 16.62 20.50
CA THR A 493 9.24 16.88 21.13
C THR A 493 9.18 18.32 21.64
N TYR A 494 8.02 18.73 22.11
CA TYR A 494 7.80 20.03 22.76
C TYR A 494 7.57 19.85 24.27
N PRO A 495 7.79 20.90 25.12
CA PRO A 495 7.50 20.82 26.54
C PRO A 495 5.99 20.68 26.78
N ALA A 496 5.60 19.91 27.78
CA ALA A 496 4.19 19.63 28.12
C ALA A 496 3.42 20.91 28.53
N ASP A 497 4.11 21.79 29.23
CA ASP A 497 3.64 23.11 29.66
C ASP A 497 4.80 24.12 29.74
N MET A 498 4.53 25.34 30.17
CA MET A 498 5.51 26.43 30.26
C MET A 498 6.06 26.64 31.65
N GLU A 499 5.83 25.69 32.57
CA GLU A 499 6.38 25.79 33.93
C GLU A 499 7.91 25.69 33.93
N PRO A 500 8.63 26.47 34.73
CA PRO A 500 10.09 26.52 34.69
C PRO A 500 10.77 25.16 34.82
N LYS A 501 10.25 24.29 35.69
CA LYS A 501 10.77 22.93 35.88
C LYS A 501 10.58 22.05 34.63
N THR A 502 9.40 22.09 34.02
CA THR A 502 9.11 21.34 32.78
C THR A 502 10.03 21.78 31.63
N LEU A 503 10.26 23.10 31.52
CA LEU A 503 11.16 23.66 30.53
C LEU A 503 12.62 23.24 30.75
N GLU A 504 13.08 23.21 32.00
CA GLU A 504 14.44 22.77 32.34
C GLU A 504 14.65 21.29 32.01
N GLU A 505 13.70 20.43 32.42
CA GLU A 505 13.73 19.00 32.14
C GLU A 505 13.69 18.73 30.60
N TRP A 506 12.86 19.46 29.87
CA TRP A 506 12.77 19.36 28.43
C TRP A 506 14.09 19.75 27.74
N ARG A 507 14.73 20.88 28.15
CA ARG A 507 16.02 21.33 27.62
C ARG A 507 17.12 20.28 27.89
N ALA A 508 17.19 19.76 29.13
CA ALA A 508 18.16 18.72 29.47
C ALA A 508 17.99 17.49 28.57
N ASN A 509 16.75 17.10 28.29
CA ASN A 509 16.43 15.98 27.38
C ASN A 509 16.86 16.27 25.94
N VAL A 510 16.63 17.48 25.44
CA VAL A 510 17.05 17.95 24.12
C VAL A 510 18.58 17.81 23.97
N HIS A 511 19.35 18.34 24.92
CA HIS A 511 20.81 18.27 24.90
C HIS A 511 21.31 16.83 25.00
N ALA A 512 20.76 16.01 25.89
CA ALA A 512 21.12 14.60 26.03
C ALA A 512 20.89 13.78 24.73
N ARG A 513 19.92 14.17 23.91
CA ARG A 513 19.58 13.46 22.66
C ARG A 513 20.34 13.94 21.46
N PHE A 514 20.58 15.25 21.32
CA PHE A 514 21.00 15.85 20.04
C PHE A 514 22.38 16.40 20.02
N ASP A 515 23.03 16.74 21.15
CA ASP A 515 24.38 17.30 21.17
C ASP A 515 25.41 16.36 20.51
N ALA A 516 25.40 15.09 20.90
CA ALA A 516 26.35 14.12 20.37
C ALA A 516 26.15 13.81 18.87
N PRO A 517 24.92 13.53 18.36
CA PRO A 517 24.73 13.33 16.92
C PRO A 517 25.01 14.59 16.10
N TYR A 518 24.67 15.78 16.58
CA TYR A 518 24.97 17.04 15.93
C TYR A 518 26.49 17.26 15.79
N ALA A 519 27.25 17.08 16.90
CA ALA A 519 28.69 17.19 16.90
C ALA A 519 29.35 16.19 15.92
N LYS A 520 28.89 14.93 15.94
CA LYS A 520 29.41 13.90 15.06
C LYS A 520 29.10 14.14 13.58
N ALA A 521 27.90 14.58 13.24
CA ALA A 521 27.55 14.97 11.87
C ALA A 521 28.45 16.11 11.34
N LYS A 522 28.74 17.09 12.20
CA LYS A 522 29.66 18.20 11.91
C LYS A 522 31.10 17.71 11.72
N GLU A 523 31.61 16.85 12.61
CA GLU A 523 32.92 16.22 12.51
C GLU A 523 33.09 15.47 11.20
N LEU A 524 32.09 14.69 10.80
CA LEU A 524 32.09 13.89 9.57
C LEU A 524 31.84 14.73 8.30
N GLY A 525 31.53 16.03 8.44
CA GLY A 525 31.23 16.94 7.32
C GLY A 525 29.99 16.52 6.52
N ILE A 526 28.92 16.08 7.24
CA ILE A 526 27.63 15.67 6.64
C ILE A 526 26.45 16.40 7.31
N LEU A 527 26.72 17.48 8.04
CA LEU A 527 25.66 18.22 8.75
C LEU A 527 24.66 18.87 7.79
N ASP A 528 25.09 19.20 6.57
CA ASP A 528 24.25 19.74 5.48
C ASP A 528 23.25 18.72 4.91
N HIS A 529 23.40 17.43 5.26
CA HIS A 529 22.46 16.37 4.96
C HIS A 529 21.51 16.04 6.13
N ALA A 530 21.72 16.70 7.29
CA ALA A 530 20.96 16.37 8.51
C ALA A 530 19.70 17.20 8.63
N TYR A 531 18.68 16.62 9.28
CA TYR A 531 17.47 17.29 9.72
C TYR A 531 17.05 16.82 11.12
N LEU A 532 16.10 17.47 11.74
CA LEU A 532 15.44 17.06 12.98
C LEU A 532 13.93 16.93 12.72
N TYR A 533 13.41 15.72 12.81
CA TYR A 533 11.98 15.43 12.67
C TYR A 533 11.29 15.36 14.02
N GLY A 534 10.07 15.89 14.14
CA GLY A 534 9.30 15.79 15.37
C GLY A 534 7.88 16.32 15.26
N CYS A 535 7.15 16.21 16.37
CA CYS A 535 5.77 16.68 16.49
C CYS A 535 4.84 16.06 15.43
N ASP A 536 4.89 14.72 15.33
CA ASP A 536 4.15 13.93 14.35
C ASP A 536 2.64 14.08 14.53
N GLU A 537 1.95 14.58 13.49
CA GLU A 537 0.48 14.74 13.42
C GLU A 537 -0.17 15.48 14.61
N ILE A 538 0.52 16.47 15.16
CA ILE A 538 0.06 17.21 16.33
C ILE A 538 -0.99 18.26 15.96
N SER A 539 -2.04 18.36 16.79
CA SER A 539 -3.13 19.32 16.59
C SER A 539 -2.73 20.76 16.95
N PRO A 540 -3.38 21.79 16.36
CA PRO A 540 -3.07 23.21 16.56
C PRO A 540 -3.09 23.70 18.02
N LYS A 541 -3.81 23.01 18.91
CA LYS A 541 -3.85 23.40 20.34
C LYS A 541 -2.49 23.38 21.03
N PHE A 542 -1.52 22.61 20.51
CA PHE A 542 -0.16 22.52 21.04
C PHE A 542 0.86 23.41 20.32
N PHE A 543 0.44 24.18 19.33
CA PHE A 543 1.35 25.03 18.56
C PHE A 543 2.10 26.07 19.39
N PRO A 544 1.56 26.68 20.46
CA PRO A 544 2.36 27.55 21.33
C PRO A 544 3.56 26.82 21.95
N ASN A 545 3.40 25.57 22.39
CA ASN A 545 4.49 24.78 22.98
C ASN A 545 5.51 24.37 21.93
N ILE A 546 5.03 24.04 20.71
CA ILE A 546 5.90 23.74 19.57
C ILE A 546 6.70 24.97 19.16
N ALA A 547 6.08 26.16 19.09
CA ALA A 547 6.78 27.41 18.74
C ALA A 547 7.92 27.72 19.71
N TYR A 548 7.72 27.51 21.02
CA TYR A 548 8.79 27.61 22.00
C TYR A 548 9.94 26.62 21.71
N ALA A 549 9.59 25.36 21.43
CA ALA A 549 10.58 24.32 21.10
C ALA A 549 11.40 24.69 19.85
N LEU A 550 10.76 25.25 18.80
CA LEU A 550 11.43 25.71 17.60
C LEU A 550 12.47 26.79 17.90
N ASP A 551 12.13 27.76 18.75
CA ASP A 551 13.04 28.85 19.14
C ASP A 551 14.31 28.30 19.82
N GLU A 552 14.16 27.37 20.75
CA GLU A 552 15.28 26.77 21.46
C GLU A 552 16.11 25.84 20.55
N LEU A 553 15.48 24.98 19.75
CA LEU A 553 16.17 24.06 18.85
C LEU A 553 16.99 24.81 17.77
N LYS A 554 16.44 25.88 17.20
CA LYS A 554 17.18 26.74 16.23
C LYS A 554 18.41 27.41 16.85
N LYS A 555 18.34 27.75 18.12
CA LYS A 555 19.44 28.32 18.87
C LYS A 555 20.53 27.29 19.17
N TYR A 556 20.14 26.05 19.55
CA TYR A 556 21.11 25.01 19.92
C TYR A 556 21.72 24.30 18.70
N TYR A 557 20.96 24.11 17.64
CA TYR A 557 21.38 23.33 16.44
C TYR A 557 21.25 24.15 15.15
N PRO A 558 22.02 25.25 15.04
CA PRO A 558 21.94 26.12 13.85
C PRO A 558 22.35 25.36 12.60
N GLY A 559 21.68 25.63 11.49
CA GLY A 559 21.94 25.00 10.20
C GLY A 559 21.25 23.65 9.99
N VAL A 560 20.53 23.13 11.01
CA VAL A 560 19.74 21.89 10.86
C VAL A 560 18.27 22.25 10.67
N PRO A 561 17.64 21.87 9.55
CA PRO A 561 16.22 22.12 9.33
C PRO A 561 15.34 21.39 10.34
N LEU A 562 14.30 22.05 10.81
CA LEU A 562 13.26 21.50 11.67
C LEU A 562 12.05 21.11 10.82
N PHE A 563 11.57 19.90 11.01
CA PHE A 563 10.66 19.20 10.13
C PHE A 563 9.48 18.58 10.90
N THR A 564 8.25 18.70 10.39
CA THR A 564 7.04 18.21 11.07
C THR A 564 5.94 17.81 10.10
N THR A 565 5.08 16.90 10.57
CA THR A 565 3.77 16.57 10.01
C THR A 565 2.61 17.15 10.82
N ALA A 566 2.88 18.09 11.76
CA ALA A 566 1.83 18.78 12.53
C ALA A 566 0.77 19.41 11.59
N TYR A 567 -0.46 19.46 12.05
CA TYR A 567 -1.62 19.89 11.24
C TYR A 567 -1.69 21.41 11.04
N ASP A 568 -0.58 22.02 10.65
CA ASP A 568 -0.52 23.41 10.20
C ASP A 568 -0.76 23.47 8.68
N HIS A 569 -1.98 23.76 8.30
CA HIS A 569 -2.36 23.89 6.90
C HIS A 569 -2.22 25.32 6.35
N ASP A 570 -1.62 26.23 7.12
CA ASP A 570 -1.16 27.54 6.68
C ASP A 570 0.34 27.57 6.34
N PHE A 571 1.03 26.46 6.60
CA PHE A 571 2.45 26.23 6.26
C PHE A 571 3.36 27.37 6.70
N GLY A 572 3.26 27.79 7.96
CA GLY A 572 4.08 28.84 8.53
C GLY A 572 3.66 30.27 8.16
N THR A 573 2.57 30.46 7.41
CA THR A 573 2.05 31.76 6.98
C THR A 573 0.66 32.05 7.55
N GLY A 574 0.09 33.21 7.24
CA GLY A 574 -1.25 33.57 7.68
C GLY A 574 -1.38 33.56 9.20
N GLU A 575 -2.30 32.73 9.74
CA GLU A 575 -2.54 32.60 11.17
C GLU A 575 -1.66 31.53 11.86
N SER A 576 -0.72 30.93 11.12
CA SER A 576 0.20 29.92 11.66
C SER A 576 0.95 30.44 12.88
N LYS A 577 1.09 29.61 13.91
CA LYS A 577 1.99 29.84 15.05
C LYS A 577 3.38 29.27 14.85
N LEU A 578 3.62 28.53 13.74
CA LEU A 578 4.84 27.77 13.48
C LEU A 578 5.77 28.48 12.49
N THR A 579 5.85 29.81 12.55
CA THR A 579 6.61 30.66 11.60
C THR A 579 8.11 30.39 11.54
N LYS A 580 8.67 29.62 12.48
CA LYS A 580 10.08 29.21 12.51
C LYS A 580 10.32 27.75 12.12
N MET A 581 9.27 27.02 11.72
CA MET A 581 9.41 25.70 11.13
C MET A 581 10.02 25.82 9.75
N ASP A 582 10.96 24.92 9.39
CA ASP A 582 11.57 24.97 8.07
C ASP A 582 10.75 24.19 7.04
N TRP A 583 10.32 22.97 7.39
CA TRP A 583 9.64 22.07 6.47
C TRP A 583 8.30 21.58 7.03
N PHE A 584 7.23 21.91 6.31
CA PHE A 584 5.88 21.44 6.58
C PHE A 584 5.54 20.25 5.68
N THR A 585 4.89 19.22 6.25
CA THR A 585 4.60 18.02 5.47
C THR A 585 3.15 17.57 5.71
N PRO A 586 2.19 18.16 4.97
CA PRO A 586 0.83 17.65 4.92
C PRO A 586 0.74 16.34 4.13
N THR A 587 -0.36 15.59 4.29
CA THR A 587 -0.70 14.52 3.35
C THR A 587 -0.85 15.07 1.93
N THR A 588 -0.68 14.23 0.90
CA THR A 588 -0.89 14.62 -0.51
C THR A 588 -2.24 15.29 -0.73
N VAL A 589 -3.30 14.82 -0.05
CA VAL A 589 -4.64 15.44 -0.10
C VAL A 589 -4.64 16.85 0.49
N LYS A 590 -4.06 17.02 1.69
CA LYS A 590 -4.01 18.33 2.36
C LYS A 590 -3.09 19.31 1.64
N TYR A 591 -2.03 18.81 1.00
CA TYR A 591 -1.20 19.62 0.11
C TYR A 591 -2.02 20.17 -1.05
N ALA A 592 -2.77 19.34 -1.76
CA ALA A 592 -3.59 19.75 -2.89
C ALA A 592 -4.74 20.69 -2.47
N GLU A 593 -5.44 20.40 -1.37
CA GLU A 593 -6.51 21.26 -0.82
C GLU A 593 -6.02 22.66 -0.44
N ASN A 594 -4.76 22.79 -0.01
CA ASN A 594 -4.16 24.06 0.43
C ASN A 594 -3.08 24.57 -0.53
N PHE A 595 -3.08 24.14 -1.79
CA PHE A 595 -2.04 24.45 -2.77
C PHE A 595 -1.79 25.96 -2.95
N ALA A 596 -2.84 26.79 -2.85
CA ALA A 596 -2.71 28.23 -2.93
C ALA A 596 -1.81 28.86 -1.85
N LYS A 597 -1.59 28.13 -0.72
CA LYS A 597 -0.74 28.58 0.39
C LYS A 597 0.74 28.16 0.22
N VAL A 598 1.04 27.26 -0.72
CA VAL A 598 2.40 26.78 -0.95
C VAL A 598 3.34 27.90 -1.42
N ALA A 599 2.92 28.71 -2.41
CA ALA A 599 3.75 29.79 -2.91
C ALA A 599 4.03 30.88 -1.85
N PRO A 600 3.06 31.36 -1.06
CA PRO A 600 3.33 32.25 0.08
C PRO A 600 4.29 31.65 1.11
N SER A 601 4.14 30.35 1.44
CA SER A 601 5.02 29.64 2.36
C SER A 601 6.48 29.62 1.86
N ARG A 602 6.68 29.30 0.60
CA ARG A 602 8.00 29.36 -0.06
C ARG A 602 8.61 30.76 -0.03
N ALA A 603 7.80 31.77 -0.32
CA ALA A 603 8.24 33.17 -0.27
C ALA A 603 8.67 33.61 1.16
N ALA A 604 8.10 32.99 2.19
CA ALA A 604 8.49 33.15 3.60
C ALA A 604 9.74 32.33 4.00
N GLY A 605 10.31 31.52 3.10
CA GLY A 605 11.53 30.75 3.31
C GLY A 605 11.28 29.31 3.82
N HIS A 606 10.04 28.86 3.82
CA HIS A 606 9.70 27.48 4.20
C HIS A 606 9.70 26.56 2.99
N GLN A 607 9.79 25.23 3.24
CA GLN A 607 9.53 24.20 2.26
C GLN A 607 8.21 23.48 2.60
N VAL A 608 7.44 23.12 1.57
CA VAL A 608 6.21 22.34 1.73
C VAL A 608 6.37 21.00 1.02
N TRP A 609 6.61 19.98 1.81
CA TRP A 609 6.72 18.59 1.41
C TRP A 609 5.33 17.95 1.36
N TRP A 610 5.27 16.67 1.08
CA TRP A 610 4.06 15.89 1.25
C TRP A 610 4.35 14.46 1.71
N TYR A 611 3.33 13.75 2.20
CA TYR A 611 3.45 12.36 2.60
C TYR A 611 2.20 11.55 2.28
N ILE A 612 2.36 10.23 2.27
CA ILE A 612 1.31 9.22 2.36
C ILE A 612 1.58 8.34 3.58
N ALA A 613 0.55 7.61 4.03
CA ALA A 613 0.64 6.60 5.09
C ALA A 613 -0.37 5.48 4.77
N CYS A 614 -1.07 4.98 5.79
CA CYS A 614 -2.26 4.14 5.59
C CYS A 614 -3.39 4.86 4.82
N GLY A 615 -3.25 6.12 4.55
CA GLY A 615 -4.04 6.99 3.66
C GLY A 615 -3.12 7.92 2.85
N PRO A 616 -3.69 8.56 1.81
CA PRO A 616 -5.08 8.48 1.35
C PRO A 616 -5.39 7.15 0.66
N HIS A 617 -6.68 6.79 0.64
CA HIS A 617 -7.17 5.66 -0.15
C HIS A 617 -7.58 6.10 -1.56
N ALA A 618 -7.83 5.13 -2.43
CA ALA A 618 -8.37 5.39 -3.77
C ALA A 618 -9.56 6.40 -3.72
N PRO A 619 -9.65 7.33 -4.67
CA PRO A 619 -8.96 7.34 -5.96
C PRO A 619 -7.55 7.97 -5.96
N TYR A 620 -7.01 8.34 -4.81
CA TYR A 620 -5.64 8.87 -4.68
C TYR A 620 -4.60 7.76 -4.81
N ALA A 621 -3.38 8.11 -5.22
CA ALA A 621 -2.27 7.17 -5.29
C ALA A 621 -1.79 6.75 -3.89
N ASN A 622 -1.47 5.46 -3.73
CA ASN A 622 -0.81 4.89 -2.57
C ASN A 622 -0.01 3.64 -2.98
N MET A 623 0.67 2.99 -2.03
CA MET A 623 1.59 1.88 -2.29
C MET A 623 1.18 0.58 -1.59
N PHE A 624 -0.12 0.25 -1.58
CA PHE A 624 -0.59 -1.04 -1.06
C PHE A 624 -0.27 -2.20 -2.02
N VAL A 625 -0.24 -3.41 -1.48
CA VAL A 625 0.04 -4.63 -2.27
C VAL A 625 -0.95 -4.78 -3.42
N GLU A 626 -2.22 -4.48 -3.21
CA GLU A 626 -3.28 -4.60 -4.22
C GLU A 626 -3.37 -3.39 -5.17
N TYR A 627 -2.60 -2.34 -4.93
CA TYR A 627 -2.51 -1.23 -5.89
C TYR A 627 -1.54 -1.59 -7.02
N THR A 628 -1.77 -1.06 -8.20
CA THR A 628 -0.91 -1.31 -9.36
C THR A 628 0.46 -0.62 -9.19
N GLY A 629 1.48 -1.10 -9.89
CA GLY A 629 2.82 -0.47 -9.85
C GLY A 629 2.78 0.98 -10.33
N ILE A 630 1.90 1.30 -11.30
CA ILE A 630 1.75 2.66 -11.81
C ILE A 630 1.36 3.69 -10.74
N GLU A 631 0.69 3.29 -9.64
CA GLU A 631 0.33 4.19 -8.54
C GLU A 631 1.60 4.82 -7.91
N ALA A 632 2.62 4.00 -7.62
CA ALA A 632 3.89 4.47 -7.08
C ALA A 632 4.64 5.36 -8.09
N ARG A 633 4.67 4.95 -9.36
CA ARG A 633 5.33 5.70 -10.43
C ARG A 633 4.64 7.04 -10.72
N GLN A 634 3.30 7.08 -10.72
CA GLN A 634 2.52 8.32 -10.83
C GLN A 634 2.83 9.28 -9.67
N LEU A 635 2.81 8.78 -8.43
CA LEU A 635 3.04 9.58 -7.25
C LEU A 635 4.41 10.27 -7.27
N MET A 636 5.48 9.50 -7.52
CA MET A 636 6.85 10.02 -7.47
C MET A 636 7.27 10.72 -8.76
N GLY A 637 6.68 10.39 -9.90
CA GLY A 637 6.94 10.97 -11.21
C GLY A 637 5.95 12.08 -11.55
N ALA A 638 4.92 11.76 -12.33
CA ALA A 638 4.04 12.76 -12.93
C ALA A 638 3.32 13.67 -11.92
N GLN A 639 2.85 13.14 -10.78
CA GLN A 639 2.23 13.98 -9.75
C GLN A 639 3.25 14.92 -9.10
N THR A 640 4.46 14.45 -8.79
CA THR A 640 5.53 15.28 -8.24
C THR A 640 5.95 16.37 -9.22
N VAL A 641 6.06 16.08 -10.52
CA VAL A 641 6.31 17.08 -11.56
C VAL A 641 5.21 18.14 -11.61
N LYS A 642 3.95 17.72 -11.52
CA LYS A 642 2.79 18.62 -11.61
C LYS A 642 2.61 19.49 -10.37
N TRP A 643 2.69 18.89 -9.17
CA TRP A 643 2.37 19.56 -7.91
C TRP A 643 3.59 20.20 -7.21
N ARG A 644 4.81 19.80 -7.59
CA ARG A 644 6.09 20.40 -7.16
C ARG A 644 6.28 20.51 -5.65
N PRO A 645 6.09 19.42 -4.87
CA PRO A 645 6.52 19.41 -3.48
C PRO A 645 8.05 19.51 -3.40
N GLU A 646 8.57 20.05 -2.30
CA GLU A 646 10.02 20.11 -2.07
C GLU A 646 10.61 18.82 -1.52
N GLY A 647 9.80 17.86 -1.13
CA GLY A 647 10.24 16.54 -0.66
C GLY A 647 9.10 15.60 -0.38
N PHE A 648 9.46 14.38 0.01
CA PHE A 648 8.51 13.30 0.34
C PHE A 648 8.91 12.62 1.63
N LEU A 649 7.91 12.38 2.50
CA LEU A 649 8.07 11.64 3.73
C LEU A 649 7.26 10.33 3.70
N TYR A 650 7.82 9.27 4.31
CA TYR A 650 7.06 8.08 4.64
C TYR A 650 7.51 7.47 5.97
N TYR A 651 6.54 7.16 6.81
CA TYR A 651 6.78 6.84 8.21
C TYR A 651 7.59 5.55 8.44
N GLN A 652 7.49 4.54 7.54
CA GLN A 652 8.16 3.25 7.75
C GLN A 652 8.07 2.37 6.48
N ILE A 653 9.12 1.61 6.15
CA ILE A 653 9.19 0.72 4.98
C ILE A 653 9.54 -0.74 5.31
N SER A 654 9.74 -1.08 6.58
CA SER A 654 10.22 -2.38 7.03
C SER A 654 9.46 -2.95 8.24
N ILE A 655 8.14 -2.72 8.30
CA ILE A 655 7.24 -3.41 9.24
C ILE A 655 7.04 -4.84 8.73
N TRP A 656 7.80 -5.77 9.28
CA TRP A 656 7.74 -7.17 8.87
C TRP A 656 7.01 -8.00 9.92
N ASN A 657 5.75 -8.35 9.63
CA ASN A 657 4.97 -9.26 10.46
C ASN A 657 5.30 -10.74 10.18
N SER A 658 6.06 -11.01 9.11
CA SER A 658 6.59 -12.34 8.83
C SER A 658 7.52 -12.81 9.93
N LEU A 659 7.38 -14.06 10.31
CA LEU A 659 8.18 -14.69 11.37
C LEU A 659 9.56 -15.16 10.88
N ARG A 660 9.77 -15.15 9.57
CA ARG A 660 11.00 -15.56 8.92
C ARG A 660 11.21 -14.85 7.58
N PRO A 661 12.46 -14.74 7.11
CA PRO A 661 12.76 -14.29 5.75
C PRO A 661 12.16 -15.21 4.67
N ILE A 662 11.90 -14.67 3.49
CA ILE A 662 11.59 -15.47 2.31
C ILE A 662 12.87 -16.20 1.90
N SER A 663 12.88 -17.53 1.94
CA SER A 663 14.10 -18.33 1.65
C SER A 663 13.86 -19.43 0.62
N GLY A 664 12.60 -19.75 0.32
CA GLY A 664 12.23 -20.81 -0.62
C GLY A 664 12.38 -20.41 -2.09
N SER A 665 12.32 -21.38 -2.96
CA SER A 665 12.26 -21.21 -4.42
C SER A 665 10.82 -21.17 -4.95
N ASN A 666 9.82 -21.43 -4.10
CA ASN A 666 8.42 -21.37 -4.49
C ASN A 666 7.99 -19.91 -4.69
N PRO A 667 7.46 -19.53 -5.86
CA PRO A 667 6.97 -18.18 -6.11
C PRO A 667 5.77 -17.79 -5.22
N PHE A 668 4.96 -18.73 -4.80
CA PHE A 668 3.85 -18.50 -3.86
C PHE A 668 4.41 -18.52 -2.43
N THR A 669 4.88 -17.36 -1.97
CA THR A 669 5.64 -17.22 -0.73
C THR A 669 4.73 -17.33 0.50
N ASP A 670 5.35 -17.56 1.65
CA ASP A 670 4.70 -17.47 2.96
C ASP A 670 4.90 -16.10 3.64
N TRP A 671 5.31 -15.07 2.90
CA TRP A 671 5.44 -13.72 3.41
C TRP A 671 4.09 -13.14 3.80
N GLU A 672 4.00 -12.63 5.04
CA GLU A 672 2.78 -12.01 5.56
C GLU A 672 2.72 -10.53 5.10
N PRO A 673 1.79 -10.17 4.21
CA PRO A 673 1.73 -8.81 3.66
C PRO A 673 1.03 -7.81 4.58
N ARG A 674 0.35 -8.26 5.66
CA ARG A 674 -0.33 -7.35 6.60
C ARG A 674 0.69 -6.51 7.36
N SER A 675 0.35 -5.26 7.61
CA SER A 675 1.10 -4.39 8.49
C SER A 675 0.17 -3.79 9.54
N TRP A 676 -0.47 -2.69 9.24
CA TRP A 676 -1.48 -2.09 10.12
C TRP A 676 -2.82 -2.81 9.96
N THR A 677 -3.40 -3.35 11.01
CA THR A 677 -4.66 -4.08 10.98
C THR A 677 -4.77 -5.06 9.80
N ARG A 678 -5.52 -4.68 8.79
CA ARG A 678 -5.75 -5.41 7.56
C ARG A 678 -5.11 -4.75 6.34
N TYR A 679 -4.27 -3.73 6.56
CA TYR A 679 -3.53 -3.10 5.47
C TYR A 679 -2.43 -4.05 4.95
N HIS A 680 -2.33 -4.18 3.64
CA HIS A 680 -1.33 -5.02 3.00
C HIS A 680 -0.22 -4.15 2.39
N GLY A 681 0.97 -4.25 2.96
CA GLY A 681 2.15 -3.55 2.48
C GLY A 681 2.29 -2.09 2.93
N ASP A 682 1.35 -1.53 3.70
CA ASP A 682 1.53 -0.25 4.35
C ASP A 682 2.64 -0.36 5.41
N GLY A 683 3.62 0.53 5.38
CA GLY A 683 4.80 0.41 6.23
C GLY A 683 5.74 -0.77 5.90
N SER A 684 5.49 -1.53 4.85
CA SER A 684 6.28 -2.70 4.42
C SER A 684 6.47 -2.66 2.90
N TRP A 685 7.44 -1.87 2.44
CA TRP A 685 7.73 -1.72 1.02
C TRP A 685 8.78 -2.68 0.48
N PHE A 686 9.60 -3.23 1.37
CA PHE A 686 10.58 -4.28 1.08
C PHE A 686 10.26 -5.54 1.86
N CYS A 687 10.73 -6.66 1.36
CA CYS A 687 10.73 -7.94 2.07
C CYS A 687 12.13 -8.28 2.59
N CYS A 688 12.22 -9.25 3.48
CA CYS A 688 13.47 -9.82 3.94
C CYS A 688 13.72 -11.14 3.21
N GLY A 689 14.78 -11.21 2.45
CA GLY A 689 15.20 -12.39 1.68
C GLY A 689 16.13 -13.32 2.46
N PRO A 690 16.76 -14.29 1.78
CA PRO A 690 17.62 -15.30 2.40
C PRO A 690 18.71 -14.68 3.29
N ASP A 691 18.92 -15.29 4.44
CA ASP A 691 19.92 -14.86 5.44
C ASP A 691 19.78 -13.38 5.87
N GLY A 692 18.62 -12.78 5.66
CA GLY A 692 18.39 -11.38 5.97
C GLY A 692 18.81 -10.39 4.88
N ARG A 693 19.12 -10.84 3.68
CA ARG A 693 19.45 -9.98 2.54
C ARG A 693 18.24 -9.21 2.03
N PRO A 694 18.43 -8.05 1.39
CA PRO A 694 17.32 -7.29 0.86
C PRO A 694 16.55 -8.03 -0.23
N CYS A 695 15.24 -7.81 -0.27
CA CYS A 695 14.34 -8.30 -1.31
C CYS A 695 13.44 -7.16 -1.78
N ALA A 696 13.62 -6.74 -3.03
CA ALA A 696 12.80 -5.71 -3.66
C ALA A 696 11.35 -6.15 -3.85
N THR A 697 10.46 -5.17 -4.00
CA THR A 697 9.07 -5.39 -4.41
C THR A 697 8.75 -4.58 -5.67
N ILE A 698 7.73 -5.01 -6.41
CA ILE A 698 7.24 -4.28 -7.60
C ILE A 698 6.89 -2.82 -7.24
N ARG A 699 6.39 -2.58 -6.03
CA ARG A 699 6.05 -1.24 -5.54
C ARG A 699 7.28 -0.35 -5.46
N MET A 700 8.37 -0.84 -4.88
CA MET A 700 9.59 -0.07 -4.73
C MET A 700 10.39 0.10 -6.02
N GLU A 701 10.37 -0.86 -6.93
CA GLU A 701 10.89 -0.67 -8.27
C GLU A 701 10.19 0.53 -8.96
N ASN A 702 8.85 0.57 -8.91
CA ASN A 702 8.08 1.67 -9.51
C ASN A 702 8.20 3.00 -8.74
N PHE A 703 8.46 2.97 -7.42
CA PHE A 703 8.78 4.17 -6.65
C PHE A 703 10.10 4.81 -7.15
N ARG A 704 11.14 3.99 -7.31
CA ARG A 704 12.42 4.43 -7.89
C ARG A 704 12.24 4.95 -9.32
N ASP A 705 11.57 4.17 -10.17
CA ASP A 705 11.34 4.54 -11.57
C ASP A 705 10.57 5.87 -11.68
N GLY A 706 9.64 6.17 -10.75
CA GLY A 706 8.96 7.47 -10.67
C GLY A 706 9.92 8.62 -10.32
N LEU A 707 10.89 8.40 -9.43
CA LEU A 707 11.94 9.39 -9.14
C LEU A 707 12.87 9.61 -10.36
N GLU A 708 13.17 8.55 -11.10
CA GLU A 708 13.95 8.67 -12.34
C GLU A 708 13.19 9.46 -13.42
N ASP A 709 11.85 9.28 -13.52
CA ASP A 709 10.99 10.10 -14.39
C ASP A 709 10.95 11.58 -13.96
N LEU A 710 10.98 11.86 -12.65
CA LEU A 710 11.15 13.22 -12.12
C LEU A 710 12.51 13.81 -12.56
N ALA A 711 13.58 13.02 -12.52
CA ALA A 711 14.89 13.47 -13.00
C ALA A 711 14.88 13.82 -14.49
N TYR A 712 14.10 13.09 -15.31
CA TYR A 712 13.86 13.48 -16.71
C TYR A 712 13.23 14.88 -16.83
N ALA A 713 12.19 15.13 -16.05
CA ALA A 713 11.51 16.43 -16.05
C ALA A 713 12.47 17.56 -15.63
N GLN A 714 13.29 17.34 -14.60
CA GLN A 714 14.29 18.32 -14.14
C GLN A 714 15.38 18.53 -15.18
N GLU A 715 15.86 17.48 -15.85
CA GLU A 715 16.84 17.59 -16.93
C GLU A 715 16.27 18.32 -18.16
N TYR A 716 14.99 18.09 -18.49
CA TYR A 716 14.27 18.85 -19.50
C TYR A 716 14.24 20.34 -19.15
N GLU A 717 13.86 20.69 -17.92
CA GLU A 717 13.80 22.08 -17.46
C GLU A 717 15.17 22.74 -17.48
N ARG A 718 16.21 22.03 -17.05
CA ARG A 718 17.59 22.52 -17.08
C ARG A 718 18.09 22.80 -18.49
N ARG A 719 17.78 21.94 -19.47
CA ARG A 719 18.25 22.13 -20.87
C ARG A 719 17.43 23.11 -21.66
N THR A 720 16.14 23.21 -21.40
CA THR A 720 15.23 24.05 -22.21
C THR A 720 14.90 25.39 -21.58
N GLY A 721 15.10 25.55 -20.27
CA GLY A 721 14.63 26.72 -19.50
C GLY A 721 13.09 26.79 -19.39
N ARG A 722 12.37 25.73 -19.71
CA ARG A 722 10.92 25.67 -19.70
C ARG A 722 10.45 24.66 -18.66
N ALA A 723 9.32 24.94 -17.99
CA ALA A 723 8.70 23.99 -17.10
C ALA A 723 8.27 22.71 -17.84
N CYS A 724 8.52 21.57 -17.26
CA CYS A 724 8.00 20.30 -17.78
C CYS A 724 6.52 20.19 -17.43
N GLU A 725 5.69 20.05 -18.45
CA GLU A 725 4.25 19.91 -18.30
C GLU A 725 3.85 18.44 -18.28
N VAL A 726 2.87 18.13 -17.43
CA VAL A 726 2.23 16.79 -17.40
C VAL A 726 0.88 16.88 -18.09
N PRO A 727 0.69 16.19 -19.21
CA PRO A 727 -0.58 16.18 -19.95
C PRO A 727 -1.75 15.69 -19.08
N VAL A 728 -2.95 16.19 -19.34
CA VAL A 728 -4.16 15.79 -18.60
C VAL A 728 -4.49 14.31 -18.76
N GLU A 729 -4.07 13.69 -19.86
CA GLU A 729 -4.19 12.27 -20.13
C GLU A 729 -3.35 11.42 -19.17
N VAL A 730 -2.21 11.95 -18.72
CA VAL A 730 -1.32 11.30 -17.76
C VAL A 730 -1.80 11.58 -16.33
N CYS A 731 -1.94 12.87 -15.99
CA CYS A 731 -2.37 13.28 -14.66
C CYS A 731 -3.15 14.59 -14.74
N ARG A 732 -4.47 14.50 -14.58
CA ARG A 732 -5.36 15.67 -14.53
C ARG A 732 -5.33 16.34 -13.17
N ASP A 733 -5.40 15.54 -12.10
CA ASP A 733 -5.44 16.00 -10.72
C ASP A 733 -4.81 14.97 -9.78
N ILE A 734 -4.65 15.31 -8.50
CA ILE A 734 -4.04 14.45 -7.47
C ILE A 734 -4.79 13.11 -7.30
N ASN A 735 -6.08 13.09 -7.59
CA ASN A 735 -6.95 11.91 -7.54
C ASN A 735 -7.49 11.47 -8.92
N GLN A 736 -6.99 12.08 -10.01
CA GLN A 736 -7.41 11.82 -11.37
C GLN A 736 -6.19 11.66 -12.28
N PHE A 737 -5.67 10.45 -12.41
CA PHE A 737 -4.49 10.10 -13.19
C PHE A 737 -4.68 8.78 -13.92
N SER A 738 -3.91 8.56 -14.99
CA SER A 738 -4.00 7.35 -15.81
C SER A 738 -3.48 6.13 -15.04
N ASP A 739 -4.16 5.00 -15.23
CA ASP A 739 -3.69 3.66 -14.87
C ASP A 739 -3.16 2.88 -16.10
N ASP A 740 -3.09 3.54 -17.26
CA ASP A 740 -2.54 2.96 -18.49
C ASP A 740 -1.03 3.21 -18.63
N PRO A 741 -0.18 2.17 -18.55
CA PRO A 741 1.25 2.30 -18.70
C PRO A 741 1.67 2.93 -20.04
N GLN A 742 0.91 2.72 -21.13
CA GLN A 742 1.28 3.26 -22.44
C GLN A 742 1.13 4.78 -22.50
N VAL A 743 0.08 5.31 -21.87
CA VAL A 743 -0.13 6.76 -21.73
C VAL A 743 1.00 7.38 -20.94
N TYR A 744 1.42 6.72 -19.86
CA TYR A 744 2.52 7.19 -19.02
C TYR A 744 3.87 7.19 -19.77
N TYR A 745 4.20 6.08 -20.42
CA TYR A 745 5.43 5.97 -21.23
C TYR A 745 5.47 6.93 -22.41
N ALA A 746 4.33 7.21 -23.06
CA ALA A 746 4.28 8.19 -24.15
C ALA A 746 4.71 9.59 -23.69
N TRP A 747 4.26 10.02 -22.51
CA TRP A 747 4.71 11.27 -21.90
C TRP A 747 6.22 11.26 -21.59
N ARG A 748 6.68 10.22 -20.86
CA ARG A 748 8.08 10.05 -20.48
C ARG A 748 9.03 10.06 -21.68
N ASP A 749 8.70 9.28 -22.70
CA ASP A 749 9.48 9.20 -23.95
C ASP A 749 9.52 10.55 -24.68
N GLY A 750 8.39 11.26 -24.70
CA GLY A 750 8.31 12.62 -25.27
C GLY A 750 9.22 13.62 -24.54
N VAL A 751 9.31 13.52 -23.22
CA VAL A 751 10.25 14.33 -22.40
C VAL A 751 11.70 13.96 -22.77
N ALA A 752 12.03 12.69 -22.86
CA ALA A 752 13.38 12.22 -23.22
C ALA A 752 13.81 12.70 -24.62
N GLU A 753 12.93 12.59 -25.59
CA GLU A 753 13.19 13.06 -26.97
C GLU A 753 13.39 14.58 -27.03
N ALA A 754 12.64 15.34 -26.24
CA ALA A 754 12.79 16.78 -26.14
C ALA A 754 14.13 17.19 -25.50
N ILE A 755 14.60 16.43 -24.50
CA ILE A 755 15.94 16.60 -23.89
C ILE A 755 17.05 16.41 -24.94
N GLU A 756 17.00 15.33 -25.71
CA GLU A 756 18.00 15.05 -26.77
C GLU A 756 17.97 16.13 -27.86
N LYS A 757 16.79 16.59 -28.27
CA LYS A 757 16.64 17.66 -29.27
C LYS A 757 17.22 18.98 -28.80
N ALA A 758 17.01 19.36 -27.55
CA ALA A 758 17.58 20.57 -26.96
C ALA A 758 19.11 20.54 -26.97
N ALA A 759 19.72 19.39 -26.64
CA ALA A 759 21.16 19.20 -26.69
C ALA A 759 21.73 19.37 -28.11
N ALA A 760 21.06 18.79 -29.12
CA ALA A 760 21.48 18.90 -30.51
C ALA A 760 21.42 20.34 -31.06
N THR A 761 20.52 21.17 -30.52
CA THR A 761 20.40 22.60 -30.92
C THR A 761 21.51 23.44 -30.26
N SER A 762 21.84 23.17 -29.01
CA SER A 762 22.91 23.88 -28.27
C SER A 762 24.31 23.59 -28.80
N CYS A 763 24.56 22.47 -29.45
CA CYS A 763 25.85 22.13 -30.09
C CYS A 763 26.03 22.79 -31.47
N ARG A 764 25.01 23.47 -32.00
CA ARG A 764 25.08 24.17 -33.31
C ARG A 764 25.31 25.68 -33.19
N HIS A 765 25.34 26.20 -31.99
CA HIS A 765 25.67 27.60 -31.67
C HIS A 765 26.95 27.65 -30.85
#